data_01035b86e41f84ba7636dd5b077c27c6
#
_entry.id   01035b86e41f84ba7636dd5b077c27c6
#
_cell.length_a   1.000
_cell.length_b   1.000
_cell.length_c   1.000
_cell.angle_alpha   90.00
_cell.angle_beta   90.00
_cell.angle_gamma   90.00
#
_symmetry.space_group_name_H-M   'P 1'
#
loop_
_entity.id
_entity.type
_entity.pdbx_description
1 polymer ?
#
loop_
_entity_poly.entity_id
_entity_poly.type
_entity_poly.pdbx_seq_one_letter_code
_entity_poly.pdbx_strand_id
1 'polypeptide(L)'
;MAGLRLEHIYKVYPNGTKAVSDFTMDIKDKEFIVFVGPSGCGKSTTLRMIAGLEEISAGELYIDNHIVNDVEPKDRDIAMVFQNYALYPHMTVYENIAFGLKLRHLPNEEIHKKVLWAAQVLDLTEYLDRKPRAMSGGQRQRVSLGRAIIRNPKVMLLDEPLSNLDAKLRAQMRSEIAKLHEDLQTTFIYVTHDQVEAMTLGTRVVVMKLGKIMQVDTPKNLYDYPDNLFVAGFIGTPQMNFFKAYLKRNGENDVIEFLNSTSTLEVKHSYLSRIKPKYFDSDNEVTFGFRCEHISLEKEVVESSNHLIDVKISHFEELGNETLIYAELLSDDHKSKPTKVIIKGTSSYGLKRGDVVKAALNLDKAHVFDSVTEQTINPRIPTTNLAYGKVVNNTLQLHDLNIELPKAIKLEDNDYSVIIPVNAINLNNNSGVKVKLEKVEQVDDLRIASIKLGDSLIFAFASNDVDLEKECYIELDYTKLEFYIGSKLVHQAISDYDKVNAMFLNHVTAKEYVGDNYDNVVDERVQRVEEKYQGLFKEIDEQYAKDLETVKSVDAKAIVEKNKPLINEKVKATTTLINELKLKLKEDLKALEEAHKINSICITQEVKDAYDKVYNDEMESFNSFKQINKDRDAYNKRVQELKQFKANHKLERENELNKRLNAEAINFETEANALKGNFKREKENAINELKKFKNDCYNEAYPIKKLEKEYKNTVLALRKEYGEALMHAKIIFFFKTGNLVTLCNDEISNKMVQSLGIKVFSKQYLVEIPHDAYQIAEDGFKVQVLEVLDYGKVKYAKCLYKDHHYETNIYIQVEDENIGSELCVKYDISRIHITEKAMDIKIY
;
A
#
# COMPACT_ATOMS: atom_id res chain seq x y z
N MET A 1 2.22 -3.59 32.36
CA MET A 1 1.64 -4.15 31.15
C MET A 1 2.40 -3.57 29.98
N ALA A 2 2.89 -4.40 29.06
CA ALA A 2 3.84 -3.94 28.04
C ALA A 2 3.17 -3.83 26.66
N GLY A 3 2.29 -2.86 26.51
CA GLY A 3 1.85 -2.41 25.19
C GLY A 3 2.95 -1.60 24.50
N LEU A 4 2.94 -1.61 23.17
CA LEU A 4 3.81 -0.73 22.37
C LEU A 4 2.94 0.22 21.56
N ARG A 5 3.42 1.44 21.41
CA ARG A 5 2.80 2.42 20.50
C ARG A 5 3.87 3.01 19.61
N LEU A 6 3.66 2.87 18.33
CA LEU A 6 4.50 3.44 17.28
C LEU A 6 3.72 4.61 16.68
N GLU A 7 4.23 5.82 16.79
CA GLU A 7 3.58 7.03 16.31
C GLU A 7 4.43 7.64 15.21
N HIS A 8 3.90 7.61 13.98
CA HIS A 8 4.52 8.21 12.81
C HIS A 8 6.00 7.88 12.64
N ILE A 9 6.34 6.57 12.76
CA ILE A 9 7.72 6.12 12.65
C ILE A 9 8.21 6.19 11.21
N TYR A 10 9.36 6.85 11.02
CA TYR A 10 10.08 6.93 9.74
C TYR A 10 11.49 6.38 9.88
N LYS A 11 11.96 5.73 8.83
CA LYS A 11 13.39 5.41 8.65
C LYS A 11 13.86 5.84 7.29
N VAL A 12 14.78 6.78 7.27
CA VAL A 12 15.47 7.25 6.07
C VAL A 12 16.96 7.01 6.27
N TYR A 13 17.56 6.23 5.38
CA TYR A 13 19.00 6.00 5.40
C TYR A 13 19.79 7.18 4.81
N PRO A 14 21.08 7.33 5.12
CA PRO A 14 21.91 8.45 4.63
C PRO A 14 21.95 8.58 3.10
N ASN A 15 21.72 7.50 2.37
CA ASN A 15 21.63 7.48 0.90
C ASN A 15 20.27 7.97 0.37
N GLY A 16 19.36 8.43 1.22
CA GLY A 16 18.02 8.89 0.87
C GLY A 16 16.97 7.78 0.73
N THR A 17 17.33 6.53 0.95
CA THR A 17 16.38 5.41 0.88
C THR A 17 15.41 5.46 2.06
N LYS A 18 14.13 5.60 1.77
CA LYS A 18 13.05 5.52 2.75
C LYS A 18 12.67 4.05 2.97
N ALA A 19 13.11 3.48 4.08
CA ALA A 19 12.82 2.07 4.42
C ALA A 19 11.50 1.89 5.15
N VAL A 20 11.10 2.89 5.95
CA VAL A 20 9.81 2.92 6.67
C VAL A 20 9.25 4.33 6.56
N SER A 21 7.95 4.45 6.30
CA SER A 21 7.26 5.72 6.09
C SER A 21 5.91 5.70 6.81
N ASP A 22 5.75 6.61 7.76
CA ASP A 22 4.51 6.82 8.50
C ASP A 22 3.93 5.54 9.12
N PHE A 23 4.78 4.79 9.82
CA PHE A 23 4.36 3.56 10.47
C PHE A 23 3.72 3.90 11.82
N THR A 24 2.38 3.88 11.86
CA THR A 24 1.61 4.18 13.07
C THR A 24 0.81 2.96 13.48
N MET A 25 1.00 2.49 14.70
CA MET A 25 0.33 1.31 15.22
C MET A 25 0.33 1.28 16.75
N ASP A 26 -0.78 0.86 17.31
CA ASP A 26 -0.92 0.50 18.73
C ASP A 26 -0.95 -1.03 18.89
N ILE A 27 -0.06 -1.56 19.71
CA ILE A 27 0.08 -2.99 20.04
C ILE A 27 -0.29 -3.18 21.51
N LYS A 28 -1.34 -3.95 21.72
CA LYS A 28 -1.83 -4.22 23.08
C LYS A 28 -0.90 -5.18 23.84
N ASP A 29 -0.94 -5.11 25.15
CA ASP A 29 -0.22 -6.08 25.99
C ASP A 29 -0.64 -7.51 25.68
N LYS A 30 0.35 -8.42 25.62
CA LYS A 30 0.18 -9.86 25.33
C LYS A 30 -0.34 -10.19 23.92
N GLU A 31 -0.25 -9.26 23.00
CA GLU A 31 -0.67 -9.46 21.62
C GLU A 31 0.44 -10.17 20.81
N PHE A 32 0.04 -11.01 19.86
CA PHE A 32 0.95 -11.62 18.89
C PHE A 32 0.81 -10.90 17.54
N ILE A 33 1.71 -9.98 17.28
CA ILE A 33 1.70 -9.20 16.02
C ILE A 33 2.65 -9.83 15.01
N VAL A 34 2.18 -9.99 13.78
CA VAL A 34 3.02 -10.47 12.67
C VAL A 34 3.17 -9.42 11.60
N PHE A 35 4.42 -9.04 11.27
CA PHE A 35 4.72 -8.21 10.11
C PHE A 35 4.97 -9.09 8.90
N VAL A 36 4.19 -8.94 7.85
CA VAL A 36 4.30 -9.70 6.61
C VAL A 36 4.34 -8.80 5.39
N GLY A 37 5.00 -9.23 4.33
CA GLY A 37 5.12 -8.47 3.08
C GLY A 37 6.31 -8.92 2.25
N PRO A 38 6.47 -8.39 1.02
CA PRO A 38 7.58 -8.71 0.13
C PRO A 38 8.95 -8.41 0.76
N SER A 39 10.00 -9.01 0.20
CA SER A 39 11.38 -8.70 0.61
C SER A 39 11.67 -7.22 0.40
N GLY A 40 12.34 -6.59 1.37
CA GLY A 40 12.72 -5.17 1.31
C GLY A 40 11.58 -4.18 1.63
N CYS A 41 10.40 -4.62 2.08
CA CYS A 41 9.30 -3.69 2.44
C CYS A 41 9.42 -3.03 3.82
N GLY A 42 10.54 -3.20 4.56
CA GLY A 42 10.78 -2.50 5.82
C GLY A 42 10.52 -3.30 7.11
N LYS A 43 10.05 -4.55 7.04
CA LYS A 43 9.71 -5.38 8.22
C LYS A 43 10.84 -5.48 9.26
N SER A 44 11.98 -6.03 8.84
CA SER A 44 13.14 -6.21 9.73
C SER A 44 13.73 -4.87 10.18
N THR A 45 13.63 -3.82 9.34
CA THR A 45 14.02 -2.46 9.72
C THR A 45 13.14 -1.94 10.86
N THR A 46 11.81 -2.09 10.74
CA THR A 46 10.87 -1.71 11.82
C THR A 46 11.14 -2.51 13.09
N LEU A 47 11.33 -3.83 12.97
CA LEU A 47 11.67 -4.68 14.11
C LEU A 47 12.97 -4.23 14.80
N ARG A 48 14.01 -3.87 14.03
CA ARG A 48 15.28 -3.38 14.55
C ARG A 48 15.18 -2.01 15.21
N MET A 49 14.31 -1.13 14.71
CA MET A 49 14.02 0.15 15.37
C MET A 49 13.35 -0.07 16.71
N ILE A 50 12.39 -1.01 16.81
CA ILE A 50 11.79 -1.41 18.09
C ILE A 50 12.86 -1.97 19.05
N ALA A 51 13.78 -2.76 18.52
CA ALA A 51 14.90 -3.31 19.29
C ALA A 51 15.94 -2.24 19.72
N GLY A 52 15.93 -1.04 19.14
CA GLY A 52 16.98 -0.04 19.34
C GLY A 52 18.29 -0.37 18.62
N LEU A 53 18.27 -1.33 17.69
CA LEU A 53 19.42 -1.70 16.84
C LEU A 53 19.52 -0.84 15.58
N GLU A 54 18.50 -0.07 15.31
CA GLU A 54 18.40 0.87 14.21
C GLU A 54 17.78 2.16 14.73
N GLU A 55 18.35 3.30 14.35
CA GLU A 55 17.83 4.60 14.78
C GLU A 55 16.52 4.95 14.07
N ILE A 56 15.59 5.54 14.78
CA ILE A 56 14.36 6.11 14.27
C ILE A 56 14.68 7.49 13.70
N SER A 57 14.39 7.73 12.41
CA SER A 57 14.68 9.02 11.78
C SER A 57 13.66 10.09 12.16
N ALA A 58 12.40 9.72 12.38
CA ALA A 58 11.33 10.58 12.90
C ALA A 58 10.22 9.73 13.50
N GLY A 59 9.40 10.32 14.36
CA GLY A 59 8.33 9.63 15.08
C GLY A 59 8.75 9.14 16.45
N GLU A 60 7.82 8.58 17.18
CA GLU A 60 8.03 8.16 18.57
C GLU A 60 7.64 6.71 18.80
N LEU A 61 8.51 6.00 19.50
CA LEU A 61 8.27 4.64 19.95
C LEU A 61 8.09 4.64 21.47
N TYR A 62 6.96 4.08 21.90
CA TYR A 62 6.65 3.89 23.31
C TYR A 62 6.64 2.40 23.65
N ILE A 63 7.22 2.05 24.77
CA ILE A 63 7.08 0.76 25.42
C ILE A 63 6.56 1.02 26.85
N ASP A 64 5.40 0.46 27.18
CA ASP A 64 4.79 0.65 28.50
C ASP A 64 4.60 2.16 28.86
N ASN A 65 4.13 2.95 27.88
CA ASN A 65 3.94 4.40 27.94
C ASN A 65 5.22 5.25 28.17
N HIS A 66 6.40 4.66 28.02
CA HIS A 66 7.68 5.38 28.10
C HIS A 66 8.27 5.51 26.68
N ILE A 67 8.70 6.70 26.30
CA ILE A 67 9.43 6.93 25.04
C ILE A 67 10.78 6.23 25.15
N VAL A 68 11.09 5.38 24.13
CA VAL A 68 12.33 4.60 24.13
C VAL A 68 13.23 4.90 22.93
N ASN A 69 12.99 5.99 22.19
CA ASN A 69 13.80 6.33 21.02
C ASN A 69 15.31 6.35 21.34
N ASP A 70 15.69 7.00 22.43
CA ASP A 70 17.09 7.19 22.85
C ASP A 70 17.54 6.17 23.92
N VAL A 71 16.67 5.18 24.26
CA VAL A 71 17.01 4.13 25.23
C VAL A 71 17.82 3.05 24.52
N GLU A 72 18.97 2.69 25.11
CA GLU A 72 19.83 1.63 24.57
C GLU A 72 19.10 0.27 24.54
N PRO A 73 19.40 -0.61 23.55
CA PRO A 73 18.74 -1.93 23.40
C PRO A 73 18.73 -2.79 24.67
N LYS A 74 19.78 -2.71 25.47
CA LYS A 74 19.92 -3.47 26.73
C LYS A 74 18.91 -3.07 27.80
N ASP A 75 18.45 -1.80 27.77
CA ASP A 75 17.60 -1.18 28.79
C ASP A 75 16.12 -1.11 28.38
N ARG A 76 15.77 -1.52 27.15
CA ARG A 76 14.37 -1.56 26.64
C ARG A 76 13.54 -2.73 27.17
N ASP A 77 14.13 -3.63 27.96
CA ASP A 77 13.51 -4.87 28.49
C ASP A 77 12.87 -5.76 27.43
N ILE A 78 13.55 -5.88 26.30
CA ILE A 78 13.15 -6.69 25.15
C ILE A 78 14.12 -7.86 24.92
N ALA A 79 13.67 -8.90 24.23
CA ALA A 79 14.54 -9.95 23.73
C ALA A 79 14.33 -10.14 22.22
N MET A 80 15.41 -10.38 21.49
CA MET A 80 15.36 -10.58 20.04
C MET A 80 15.96 -11.91 19.62
N VAL A 81 15.24 -12.63 18.75
CA VAL A 81 15.70 -13.84 18.06
C VAL A 81 16.00 -13.45 16.63
N PHE A 82 17.23 -13.65 16.18
CA PHE A 82 17.70 -13.29 14.83
C PHE A 82 17.50 -14.45 13.86
N GLN A 83 17.41 -14.15 12.59
CA GLN A 83 17.25 -15.10 11.48
C GLN A 83 18.33 -16.18 11.45
N ASN A 84 19.57 -15.85 11.83
CA ASN A 84 20.68 -16.78 11.87
C ASN A 84 20.92 -17.41 13.26
N TYR A 85 19.91 -17.27 14.16
CA TYR A 85 19.95 -17.72 15.56
C TYR A 85 20.99 -17.05 16.45
N ALA A 86 22.07 -16.51 15.90
CA ALA A 86 23.18 -15.81 16.56
C ALA A 86 23.72 -16.54 17.80
N LEU A 87 23.82 -17.88 17.75
CA LEU A 87 24.33 -18.69 18.85
C LEU A 87 25.87 -18.60 18.94
N TYR A 88 26.40 -18.64 20.15
CA TYR A 88 27.83 -18.69 20.41
C TYR A 88 28.32 -20.11 20.12
N PRO A 89 29.12 -20.36 19.03
CA PRO A 89 29.41 -21.72 18.56
C PRO A 89 30.38 -22.50 19.49
N HIS A 90 31.15 -21.80 20.32
CA HIS A 90 32.10 -22.37 21.26
C HIS A 90 31.45 -22.75 22.59
N MET A 91 30.28 -22.18 22.89
CA MET A 91 29.54 -22.44 24.14
C MET A 91 28.58 -23.62 23.95
N THR A 92 28.31 -24.34 25.07
CA THR A 92 27.25 -25.35 25.14
C THR A 92 25.86 -24.74 25.07
N VAL A 93 24.82 -25.55 24.96
CA VAL A 93 23.40 -25.10 25.02
C VAL A 93 23.16 -24.42 26.37
N TYR A 94 23.59 -25.05 27.47
CA TYR A 94 23.49 -24.47 28.81
C TYR A 94 24.13 -23.08 28.88
N GLU A 95 25.37 -22.96 28.40
CA GLU A 95 26.11 -21.70 28.43
C GLU A 95 25.48 -20.63 27.54
N ASN A 96 24.95 -20.98 26.34
CA ASN A 96 24.23 -20.06 25.48
C ASN A 96 23.00 -19.51 26.17
N ILE A 97 22.20 -20.36 26.82
CA ILE A 97 20.99 -19.97 27.54
C ILE A 97 21.36 -19.11 28.76
N ALA A 98 22.33 -19.54 29.55
CA ALA A 98 22.76 -18.86 30.76
C ALA A 98 23.43 -17.49 30.53
N PHE A 99 23.94 -17.21 29.31
CA PHE A 99 24.82 -16.09 29.01
C PHE A 99 24.27 -14.73 29.46
N GLY A 100 23.03 -14.44 29.15
CA GLY A 100 22.41 -13.18 29.50
C GLY A 100 22.23 -12.94 30.99
N LEU A 101 22.03 -14.03 31.79
CA LEU A 101 21.89 -13.95 33.23
C LEU A 101 23.26 -13.83 33.91
N LYS A 102 24.29 -14.48 33.35
CA LYS A 102 25.67 -14.32 33.80
C LYS A 102 26.15 -12.87 33.68
N LEU A 103 25.81 -12.19 32.57
CA LEU A 103 26.14 -10.77 32.40
C LEU A 103 25.42 -9.86 33.40
N ARG A 104 24.27 -10.26 33.90
CA ARG A 104 23.52 -9.53 34.95
C ARG A 104 24.00 -9.89 36.35
N HIS A 105 25.07 -10.70 36.48
CA HIS A 105 25.68 -11.14 37.75
C HIS A 105 24.70 -11.83 38.74
N LEU A 106 23.70 -12.59 38.21
CA LEU A 106 22.81 -13.37 39.06
C LEU A 106 23.59 -14.53 39.75
N PRO A 107 23.14 -15.00 40.92
CA PRO A 107 23.72 -16.17 41.58
C PRO A 107 23.64 -17.44 40.74
N ASN A 108 24.68 -18.27 40.75
CA ASN A 108 24.77 -19.48 39.93
C ASN A 108 23.60 -20.43 40.13
N GLU A 109 23.09 -20.57 41.35
CA GLU A 109 21.93 -21.42 41.68
C GLU A 109 20.66 -20.94 41.02
N GLU A 110 20.44 -19.63 40.97
CA GLU A 110 19.29 -19.01 40.29
C GLU A 110 19.40 -19.15 38.78
N ILE A 111 20.62 -18.95 38.24
CA ILE A 111 20.89 -19.17 36.79
C ILE A 111 20.57 -20.62 36.44
N HIS A 112 21.06 -21.58 37.22
CA HIS A 112 20.84 -23.01 36.97
C HIS A 112 19.36 -23.35 36.98
N LYS A 113 18.61 -22.88 37.97
CA LYS A 113 17.16 -23.09 38.06
C LYS A 113 16.41 -22.52 36.85
N LYS A 114 16.75 -21.32 36.43
CA LYS A 114 16.12 -20.67 35.24
C LYS A 114 16.50 -21.39 33.94
N VAL A 115 17.76 -21.85 33.80
CA VAL A 115 18.19 -22.59 32.59
C VAL A 115 17.47 -23.93 32.49
N LEU A 116 17.30 -24.66 33.58
CA LEU A 116 16.54 -25.92 33.59
C LEU A 116 15.07 -25.69 33.23
N TRP A 117 14.45 -24.61 33.75
CA TRP A 117 13.09 -24.23 33.38
C TRP A 117 12.98 -23.94 31.89
N ALA A 118 13.85 -23.09 31.30
CA ALA A 118 13.82 -22.78 29.89
C ALA A 118 14.11 -24.01 29.02
N ALA A 119 15.01 -24.90 29.44
CA ALA A 119 15.31 -26.15 28.77
C ALA A 119 14.11 -27.12 28.79
N GLN A 120 13.39 -27.17 29.89
CA GLN A 120 12.17 -27.98 29.99
C GLN A 120 11.03 -27.47 29.10
N VAL A 121 10.79 -26.15 29.10
CA VAL A 121 9.76 -25.50 28.25
C VAL A 121 10.02 -25.76 26.77
N LEU A 122 11.29 -25.79 26.33
CA LEU A 122 11.71 -25.92 24.95
C LEU A 122 12.20 -27.33 24.57
N ASP A 123 12.00 -28.30 25.41
CA ASP A 123 12.43 -29.69 25.18
C ASP A 123 13.93 -29.80 24.81
N LEU A 124 14.77 -29.13 25.58
CA LEU A 124 16.22 -29.06 25.40
C LEU A 124 17.02 -29.75 26.51
N THR A 125 16.38 -30.36 27.51
CA THR A 125 17.01 -30.89 28.71
C THR A 125 18.13 -31.89 28.38
N GLU A 126 17.92 -32.77 27.41
CA GLU A 126 18.91 -33.79 27.01
C GLU A 126 20.07 -33.22 26.17
N TYR A 127 19.97 -31.94 25.76
CA TYR A 127 20.94 -31.31 24.85
C TYR A 127 21.80 -30.25 25.54
N LEU A 128 21.66 -30.02 26.85
CA LEU A 128 22.30 -28.93 27.59
C LEU A 128 23.83 -28.90 27.43
N ASP A 129 24.47 -30.06 27.36
CA ASP A 129 25.91 -30.19 27.24
C ASP A 129 26.43 -30.17 25.78
N ARG A 130 25.52 -30.18 24.81
CA ARG A 130 25.90 -30.15 23.37
C ARG A 130 26.27 -28.75 22.93
N LYS A 131 27.10 -28.68 21.90
CA LYS A 131 27.43 -27.42 21.20
C LYS A 131 26.53 -27.24 19.97
N PRO A 132 26.25 -26.00 19.54
CA PRO A 132 25.38 -25.70 18.37
C PRO A 132 25.74 -26.44 17.10
N ARG A 133 27.02 -26.77 16.88
CA ARG A 133 27.46 -27.53 15.68
C ARG A 133 26.93 -28.96 15.63
N ALA A 134 26.58 -29.54 16.77
CA ALA A 134 26.08 -30.91 16.89
C ALA A 134 24.53 -30.96 16.97
N MET A 135 23.85 -29.91 16.53
CA MET A 135 22.40 -29.76 16.65
C MET A 135 21.73 -29.54 15.29
N SER A 136 20.49 -30.02 15.17
CA SER A 136 19.64 -29.75 14.01
C SER A 136 19.22 -28.26 13.94
N GLY A 137 18.66 -27.83 12.81
CA GLY A 137 18.17 -26.46 12.64
C GLY A 137 17.15 -26.07 13.71
N GLY A 138 16.12 -26.90 13.92
CA GLY A 138 15.08 -26.66 14.94
C GLY A 138 15.61 -26.67 16.38
N GLN A 139 16.58 -27.57 16.69
CA GLN A 139 17.21 -27.54 17.99
C GLN A 139 18.00 -26.24 18.22
N ARG A 140 18.74 -25.76 17.23
CA ARG A 140 19.45 -24.46 17.33
C ARG A 140 18.47 -23.29 17.53
N GLN A 141 17.33 -23.33 16.87
CA GLN A 141 16.29 -22.34 17.04
C GLN A 141 15.72 -22.34 18.45
N ARG A 142 15.38 -23.53 19.00
CA ARG A 142 14.92 -23.66 20.38
C ARG A 142 15.96 -23.10 21.37
N VAL A 143 17.25 -23.33 21.16
CA VAL A 143 18.31 -22.73 21.99
C VAL A 143 18.29 -21.17 21.88
N SER A 144 18.07 -20.62 20.71
CA SER A 144 17.96 -19.18 20.55
C SER A 144 16.73 -18.60 21.25
N LEU A 145 15.59 -19.31 21.19
CA LEU A 145 14.40 -18.97 21.98
C LEU A 145 14.66 -19.06 23.46
N GLY A 146 15.32 -20.12 23.93
CA GLY A 146 15.71 -20.31 25.35
C GLY A 146 16.57 -19.15 25.90
N ARG A 147 17.52 -18.69 25.08
CA ARG A 147 18.33 -17.50 25.38
C ARG A 147 17.51 -16.22 25.48
N ALA A 148 16.43 -16.11 24.71
CA ALA A 148 15.55 -14.97 24.74
C ALA A 148 14.59 -15.00 25.95
N ILE A 149 13.89 -16.12 26.18
CA ILE A 149 12.83 -16.23 27.21
C ILE A 149 13.38 -16.22 28.65
N ILE A 150 14.61 -16.70 28.85
CA ILE A 150 15.20 -16.79 30.20
C ILE A 150 15.31 -15.43 30.91
N ARG A 151 15.30 -14.34 30.13
CA ARG A 151 15.36 -12.96 30.61
C ARG A 151 14.01 -12.44 31.10
N ASN A 152 12.93 -13.19 30.85
CA ASN A 152 11.55 -12.78 31.07
C ASN A 152 11.26 -11.38 30.51
N PRO A 153 11.47 -11.16 29.21
CA PRO A 153 11.34 -9.84 28.58
C PRO A 153 9.89 -9.40 28.54
N LYS A 154 9.66 -8.09 28.52
CA LYS A 154 8.33 -7.51 28.30
C LYS A 154 7.85 -7.72 26.85
N VAL A 155 8.77 -7.72 25.89
CA VAL A 155 8.48 -7.88 24.45
C VAL A 155 9.47 -8.85 23.81
N MET A 156 8.95 -9.79 23.04
CA MET A 156 9.70 -10.74 22.24
C MET A 156 9.69 -10.33 20.78
N LEU A 157 10.88 -10.16 20.20
CA LEU A 157 11.06 -9.81 18.80
C LEU A 157 11.66 -10.99 18.04
N LEU A 158 11.01 -11.44 16.96
CA LEU A 158 11.44 -12.59 16.18
C LEU A 158 11.61 -12.18 14.70
N ASP A 159 12.86 -12.14 14.21
CA ASP A 159 13.21 -11.75 12.83
C ASP A 159 13.38 -13.00 11.96
N GLU A 160 12.35 -13.38 11.21
CA GLU A 160 12.30 -14.55 10.30
C GLU A 160 12.83 -15.86 10.93
N PRO A 161 12.39 -16.26 12.12
CA PRO A 161 13.04 -17.33 12.87
C PRO A 161 12.91 -18.71 12.19
N LEU A 162 11.89 -18.93 11.33
CA LEU A 162 11.63 -20.21 10.69
C LEU A 162 12.14 -20.34 9.26
N SER A 163 12.72 -19.27 8.69
CA SER A 163 13.11 -19.22 7.26
C SER A 163 14.11 -20.30 6.85
N ASN A 164 14.97 -20.75 7.78
CA ASN A 164 16.04 -21.72 7.51
C ASN A 164 15.66 -23.17 7.82
N LEU A 165 14.36 -23.48 8.00
CA LEU A 165 13.87 -24.82 8.34
C LEU A 165 13.12 -25.46 7.17
N ASP A 166 13.15 -26.80 7.09
CA ASP A 166 12.31 -27.57 6.18
C ASP A 166 10.82 -27.46 6.53
N ALA A 167 9.93 -27.80 5.60
CA ALA A 167 8.49 -27.59 5.74
C ALA A 167 7.87 -28.33 6.95
N LYS A 168 8.33 -29.57 7.23
CA LYS A 168 7.80 -30.37 8.35
C LYS A 168 8.21 -29.77 9.68
N LEU A 169 9.48 -29.43 9.81
CA LEU A 169 10.02 -28.83 11.02
C LEU A 169 9.45 -27.42 11.24
N ARG A 170 9.23 -26.64 10.17
CA ARG A 170 8.59 -25.33 10.23
C ARG A 170 7.16 -25.43 10.79
N ALA A 171 6.36 -26.40 10.32
CA ALA A 171 5.02 -26.63 10.84
C ALA A 171 5.00 -26.95 12.35
N GLN A 172 5.93 -27.81 12.79
CA GLN A 172 6.09 -28.15 14.20
C GLN A 172 6.48 -26.92 15.04
N MET A 173 7.48 -26.17 14.58
CA MET A 173 7.99 -24.98 15.30
C MET A 173 6.95 -23.85 15.40
N ARG A 174 6.07 -23.69 14.39
CA ARG A 174 4.94 -22.76 14.52
C ARG A 174 4.05 -23.10 15.71
N SER A 175 3.67 -24.36 15.85
CA SER A 175 2.83 -24.81 16.97
C SER A 175 3.54 -24.58 18.32
N GLU A 176 4.86 -24.80 18.38
CA GLU A 176 5.65 -24.56 19.59
C GLU A 176 5.74 -23.07 19.93
N ILE A 177 5.91 -22.18 18.93
CA ILE A 177 5.94 -20.73 19.17
C ILE A 177 4.57 -20.22 19.63
N ALA A 178 3.47 -20.71 19.05
CA ALA A 178 2.12 -20.36 19.48
C ALA A 178 1.90 -20.75 20.96
N LYS A 179 2.25 -21.99 21.32
CA LYS A 179 2.17 -22.47 22.72
C LYS A 179 3.05 -21.64 23.64
N LEU A 180 4.27 -21.31 23.21
CA LEU A 180 5.20 -20.50 24.00
C LEU A 180 4.62 -19.11 24.29
N HIS A 181 3.94 -18.50 23.34
CA HIS A 181 3.25 -17.21 23.54
C HIS A 181 2.12 -17.34 24.57
N GLU A 182 1.30 -18.40 24.46
CA GLU A 182 0.23 -18.68 25.43
C GLU A 182 0.79 -18.90 26.86
N ASP A 183 1.89 -19.64 26.99
CA ASP A 183 2.51 -19.94 28.29
C ASP A 183 3.19 -18.71 28.91
N LEU A 184 3.85 -17.88 28.11
CA LEU A 184 4.60 -16.71 28.58
C LEU A 184 3.73 -15.49 28.84
N GLN A 185 2.59 -15.36 28.18
CA GLN A 185 1.73 -14.18 28.27
C GLN A 185 2.49 -12.86 28.05
N THR A 186 3.36 -12.82 27.06
CA THR A 186 4.26 -11.71 26.72
C THR A 186 3.90 -11.19 25.34
N THR A 187 4.08 -9.92 25.05
CA THR A 187 3.86 -9.35 23.72
C THR A 187 4.91 -9.86 22.73
N PHE A 188 4.45 -10.43 21.60
CA PHE A 188 5.31 -10.95 20.53
C PHE A 188 5.18 -10.09 19.28
N ILE A 189 6.32 -9.76 18.66
CA ILE A 189 6.38 -9.16 17.32
C ILE A 189 7.22 -10.07 16.44
N TYR A 190 6.59 -10.61 15.42
CA TYR A 190 7.13 -11.63 14.54
C TYR A 190 7.24 -11.11 13.12
N VAL A 191 8.37 -11.25 12.50
CA VAL A 191 8.59 -10.90 11.09
C VAL A 191 8.68 -12.16 10.26
N THR A 192 7.95 -12.21 9.16
CA THR A 192 8.02 -13.30 8.19
C THR A 192 7.71 -12.83 6.77
N HIS A 193 8.11 -13.61 5.78
CA HIS A 193 7.62 -13.51 4.40
C HIS A 193 6.64 -14.64 4.05
N ASP A 194 6.42 -15.59 4.97
CA ASP A 194 5.50 -16.72 4.80
C ASP A 194 4.10 -16.34 5.30
N GLN A 195 3.13 -16.37 4.38
CA GLN A 195 1.75 -16.04 4.69
C GLN A 195 1.11 -17.05 5.65
N VAL A 196 1.48 -18.33 5.54
CA VAL A 196 0.92 -19.38 6.41
C VAL A 196 1.35 -19.15 7.86
N GLU A 197 2.60 -18.72 8.08
CA GLU A 197 3.05 -18.31 9.42
C GLU A 197 2.26 -17.13 9.95
N ALA A 198 2.07 -16.08 9.13
CA ALA A 198 1.34 -14.89 9.51
C ALA A 198 -0.11 -15.19 9.87
N MET A 199 -0.79 -15.97 9.03
CA MET A 199 -2.20 -16.31 9.21
C MET A 199 -2.47 -17.30 10.35
N THR A 200 -1.43 -18.05 10.79
CA THR A 200 -1.57 -19.07 11.84
C THR A 200 -1.19 -18.52 13.21
N LEU A 201 -0.17 -17.66 13.31
CA LEU A 201 0.40 -17.19 14.56
C LEU A 201 -0.18 -15.87 15.05
N GLY A 202 -0.49 -14.96 14.11
CA GLY A 202 -0.87 -13.60 14.45
C GLY A 202 -2.25 -13.48 15.08
N THR A 203 -2.36 -12.77 16.19
CA THR A 203 -3.66 -12.22 16.64
C THR A 203 -4.10 -11.10 15.73
N ARG A 204 -3.16 -10.23 15.33
CA ARG A 204 -3.27 -9.30 14.21
C ARG A 204 -2.03 -9.42 13.32
N VAL A 205 -2.23 -9.17 12.04
CA VAL A 205 -1.17 -9.19 11.02
C VAL A 205 -1.09 -7.83 10.37
N VAL A 206 0.12 -7.33 10.22
CA VAL A 206 0.44 -6.07 9.54
C VAL A 206 0.99 -6.39 8.17
N VAL A 207 0.22 -6.10 7.14
CA VAL A 207 0.66 -6.25 5.75
C VAL A 207 1.41 -5.01 5.32
N MET A 208 2.67 -5.16 4.89
CA MET A 208 3.55 -4.06 4.54
C MET A 208 3.94 -4.06 3.06
N LYS A 209 4.00 -2.87 2.45
CA LYS A 209 4.51 -2.66 1.09
C LYS A 209 5.30 -1.35 1.05
N LEU A 210 6.55 -1.39 0.54
CA LEU A 210 7.40 -0.20 0.35
C LEU A 210 7.49 0.74 1.57
N GLY A 211 7.66 0.15 2.76
CA GLY A 211 7.81 0.90 3.99
C GLY A 211 6.51 1.37 4.65
N LYS A 212 5.35 1.09 4.05
CA LYS A 212 4.04 1.53 4.54
C LYS A 212 3.21 0.34 5.01
N ILE A 213 2.33 0.59 5.96
CA ILE A 213 1.26 -0.32 6.33
C ILE A 213 0.18 -0.26 5.24
N MET A 214 -0.18 -1.41 4.70
CA MET A 214 -1.27 -1.54 3.72
C MET A 214 -2.60 -1.90 4.39
N GLN A 215 -2.57 -2.74 5.42
CA GLN A 215 -3.70 -3.07 6.27
C GLN A 215 -3.19 -3.73 7.55
N VAL A 216 -3.90 -3.51 8.66
CA VAL A 216 -3.69 -4.20 9.95
C VAL A 216 -5.01 -4.77 10.39
N ASP A 217 -5.09 -6.09 10.50
CA ASP A 217 -6.32 -6.75 10.94
C ASP A 217 -6.04 -8.17 11.44
N THR A 218 -7.07 -8.85 11.92
CA THR A 218 -7.01 -10.29 12.20
C THR A 218 -6.75 -11.07 10.91
N PRO A 219 -6.13 -12.26 10.98
CA PRO A 219 -5.91 -13.11 9.81
C PRO A 219 -7.17 -13.31 8.98
N LYS A 220 -8.29 -13.62 9.62
CA LYS A 220 -9.57 -13.83 8.95
C LYS A 220 -10.04 -12.58 8.17
N ASN A 221 -9.96 -11.40 8.79
CA ASN A 221 -10.41 -10.17 8.14
C ASN A 221 -9.52 -9.78 6.96
N LEU A 222 -8.21 -9.96 7.05
CA LEU A 222 -7.29 -9.73 5.92
C LEU A 222 -7.62 -10.61 4.71
N TYR A 223 -8.09 -11.84 4.97
CA TYR A 223 -8.50 -12.77 3.93
C TYR A 223 -9.88 -12.41 3.36
N ASP A 224 -10.86 -12.19 4.25
CA ASP A 224 -12.26 -11.98 3.88
C ASP A 224 -12.56 -10.53 3.43
N TYR A 225 -11.79 -9.54 3.89
CA TYR A 225 -12.04 -8.11 3.68
C TYR A 225 -10.76 -7.31 3.43
N PRO A 226 -10.07 -7.58 2.32
CA PRO A 226 -8.87 -6.82 1.96
C PRO A 226 -9.23 -5.38 1.59
N ASP A 227 -8.49 -4.40 2.15
CA ASP A 227 -8.73 -2.97 1.92
C ASP A 227 -8.26 -2.49 0.54
N ASN A 228 -7.37 -3.24 -0.11
CA ASN A 228 -6.80 -2.85 -1.39
C ASN A 228 -6.35 -4.06 -2.21
N LEU A 229 -6.12 -3.83 -3.52
CA LEU A 229 -5.67 -4.85 -4.47
C LEU A 229 -4.39 -5.57 -4.04
N PHE A 230 -3.47 -4.82 -3.40
CA PHE A 230 -2.22 -5.42 -2.94
C PHE A 230 -2.47 -6.48 -1.85
N VAL A 231 -3.24 -6.15 -0.81
CA VAL A 231 -3.57 -7.10 0.27
C VAL A 231 -4.36 -8.28 -0.28
N ALA A 232 -5.34 -8.01 -1.16
CA ALA A 232 -6.16 -9.03 -1.80
C ALA A 232 -5.34 -10.06 -2.58
N GLY A 233 -4.35 -9.59 -3.35
CA GLY A 233 -3.47 -10.45 -4.13
C GLY A 233 -2.32 -11.05 -3.35
N PHE A 234 -1.88 -10.38 -2.26
CA PHE A 234 -0.80 -10.87 -1.42
C PHE A 234 -1.28 -11.95 -0.43
N ILE A 235 -2.46 -11.81 0.17
CA ILE A 235 -3.01 -12.75 1.15
C ILE A 235 -3.82 -13.84 0.45
N GLY A 236 -3.39 -15.09 0.62
CA GLY A 236 -4.02 -16.30 0.08
C GLY A 236 -3.13 -17.03 -0.93
N THR A 237 -3.20 -18.37 -0.87
CA THR A 237 -2.50 -19.28 -1.80
C THR A 237 -3.49 -20.33 -2.28
N PRO A 238 -3.82 -20.34 -3.58
CA PRO A 238 -3.42 -19.43 -4.65
C PRO A 238 -3.87 -17.99 -4.44
N GLN A 239 -3.25 -17.06 -5.20
CA GLN A 239 -3.64 -15.65 -5.20
C GLN A 239 -5.08 -15.46 -5.70
N MET A 240 -5.73 -14.37 -5.26
CA MET A 240 -7.04 -13.94 -5.75
C MET A 240 -7.01 -13.71 -7.26
N ASN A 241 -8.06 -14.11 -7.95
CA ASN A 241 -8.29 -13.80 -9.36
C ASN A 241 -8.77 -12.34 -9.48
N PHE A 242 -8.22 -11.60 -10.43
CA PHE A 242 -8.61 -10.22 -10.71
C PHE A 242 -9.15 -10.08 -12.12
N PHE A 243 -10.35 -9.53 -12.23
CA PHE A 243 -11.03 -9.26 -13.50
C PHE A 243 -11.32 -7.78 -13.60
N LYS A 244 -10.76 -7.13 -14.58
CA LYS A 244 -11.09 -5.74 -14.92
C LYS A 244 -12.45 -5.70 -15.57
N ALA A 245 -13.27 -4.72 -15.21
CA ALA A 245 -14.63 -4.59 -15.71
C ALA A 245 -15.09 -3.14 -15.80
N TYR A 246 -16.10 -2.92 -16.63
CA TYR A 246 -16.93 -1.72 -16.59
C TYR A 246 -18.30 -2.07 -15.99
N LEU A 247 -18.82 -1.13 -15.21
CA LEU A 247 -20.18 -1.22 -14.67
C LEU A 247 -21.10 -0.36 -15.50
N LYS A 248 -22.25 -0.91 -15.88
CA LYS A 248 -23.29 -0.19 -16.65
C LYS A 248 -24.65 -0.42 -16.01
N ARG A 249 -25.54 0.53 -16.22
CA ARG A 249 -26.94 0.39 -15.87
C ARG A 249 -27.77 -0.08 -17.02
N ASN A 250 -28.68 -0.99 -16.77
CA ASN A 250 -29.64 -1.47 -17.75
C ASN A 250 -31.02 -1.69 -17.11
N GLY A 251 -31.83 -0.62 -17.09
CA GLY A 251 -33.19 -0.68 -16.50
C GLY A 251 -33.17 -0.99 -14.99
N GLU A 252 -33.76 -2.13 -14.59
CA GLU A 252 -33.86 -2.58 -13.20
C GLU A 252 -32.64 -3.37 -12.71
N ASN A 253 -31.68 -3.67 -13.60
CA ASN A 253 -30.48 -4.41 -13.31
C ASN A 253 -29.21 -3.58 -13.56
N ASP A 254 -28.11 -4.01 -12.99
CA ASP A 254 -26.78 -3.55 -13.33
C ASP A 254 -26.07 -4.57 -14.21
N VAL A 255 -25.17 -4.15 -15.06
CA VAL A 255 -24.37 -5.01 -15.95
C VAL A 255 -22.90 -4.89 -15.60
N ILE A 256 -22.24 -6.03 -15.41
CA ILE A 256 -20.80 -6.15 -15.25
C ILE A 256 -20.23 -6.66 -16.57
N GLU A 257 -19.47 -5.80 -17.27
CA GLU A 257 -18.78 -6.17 -18.52
C GLU A 257 -17.30 -6.41 -18.21
N PHE A 258 -16.90 -7.68 -18.23
CA PHE A 258 -15.48 -8.02 -18.01
C PHE A 258 -14.65 -7.68 -19.25
N LEU A 259 -13.55 -6.97 -19.03
CA LEU A 259 -12.60 -6.64 -20.10
C LEU A 259 -11.90 -7.90 -20.60
N ASN A 260 -11.66 -7.94 -21.91
CA ASN A 260 -11.05 -9.10 -22.57
C ASN A 260 -11.81 -10.42 -22.31
N SER A 261 -13.13 -10.35 -22.26
CA SER A 261 -14.01 -11.49 -22.07
C SER A 261 -15.23 -11.38 -22.96
N THR A 262 -15.79 -12.52 -23.38
CA THR A 262 -17.11 -12.61 -24.03
C THR A 262 -18.25 -12.61 -23.02
N SER A 263 -17.93 -12.73 -21.73
CA SER A 263 -18.92 -12.87 -20.66
C SER A 263 -19.32 -11.51 -20.09
N THR A 264 -20.63 -11.30 -20.02
CA THR A 264 -21.25 -10.17 -19.30
C THR A 264 -22.22 -10.74 -18.26
N LEU A 265 -22.33 -10.08 -17.12
CA LEU A 265 -23.26 -10.50 -16.07
C LEU A 265 -24.30 -9.41 -15.84
N GLU A 266 -25.57 -9.81 -15.89
CA GLU A 266 -26.67 -9.01 -15.34
C GLU A 266 -26.87 -9.36 -13.89
N VAL A 267 -26.86 -8.34 -13.03
CA VAL A 267 -26.96 -8.50 -11.58
C VAL A 267 -28.03 -7.55 -11.03
N LYS A 268 -28.70 -7.96 -9.98
CA LYS A 268 -29.61 -7.06 -9.27
C LYS A 268 -28.86 -5.88 -8.67
N HIS A 269 -29.47 -4.71 -8.61
CA HIS A 269 -28.91 -3.52 -7.97
C HIS A 269 -28.41 -3.75 -6.55
N SER A 270 -28.98 -4.71 -5.83
CA SER A 270 -28.60 -5.06 -4.46
C SER A 270 -27.12 -5.50 -4.33
N TYR A 271 -26.57 -6.15 -5.36
CA TYR A 271 -25.16 -6.57 -5.36
C TYR A 271 -24.17 -5.41 -5.42
N LEU A 272 -24.55 -4.33 -6.08
CA LEU A 272 -23.71 -3.15 -6.31
C LEU A 272 -24.20 -1.92 -5.54
N SER A 273 -25.11 -2.10 -4.58
CA SER A 273 -25.77 -1.02 -3.81
C SER A 273 -24.85 -0.15 -2.96
N ARG A 274 -23.61 -0.59 -2.72
CA ARG A 274 -22.58 0.17 -1.99
C ARG A 274 -21.63 0.93 -2.91
N ILE A 275 -21.74 0.73 -4.23
CA ILE A 275 -20.83 1.32 -5.21
C ILE A 275 -21.39 2.66 -5.68
N LYS A 276 -20.55 3.69 -5.59
CA LYS A 276 -20.95 5.06 -5.98
C LYS A 276 -21.29 5.16 -7.48
N PRO A 277 -22.27 6.02 -7.88
CA PRO A 277 -22.71 6.17 -9.27
C PRO A 277 -21.58 6.47 -10.27
N LYS A 278 -20.53 7.17 -9.85
CA LYS A 278 -19.40 7.49 -10.71
C LYS A 278 -18.72 6.26 -11.35
N TYR A 279 -18.84 5.09 -10.73
CA TYR A 279 -18.26 3.84 -11.27
C TYR A 279 -19.13 3.18 -12.34
N PHE A 280 -20.37 3.65 -12.53
CA PHE A 280 -21.26 3.20 -13.60
C PHE A 280 -21.09 4.02 -14.87
N ASP A 281 -20.01 4.80 -14.96
CA ASP A 281 -19.63 5.54 -16.15
C ASP A 281 -18.66 4.70 -16.99
N SER A 282 -18.82 4.74 -18.33
CA SER A 282 -18.03 3.90 -19.25
C SER A 282 -16.52 4.11 -19.17
N ASP A 283 -16.07 5.22 -18.56
CA ASP A 283 -14.65 5.56 -18.44
C ASP A 283 -14.01 5.13 -17.12
N ASN A 284 -14.81 4.66 -16.15
CA ASN A 284 -14.32 4.25 -14.84
C ASN A 284 -14.18 2.73 -14.75
N GLU A 285 -12.97 2.24 -14.97
CA GLU A 285 -12.63 0.84 -14.81
C GLU A 285 -12.60 0.44 -13.33
N VAL A 286 -13.20 -0.69 -13.02
CA VAL A 286 -13.15 -1.34 -11.71
C VAL A 286 -12.47 -2.70 -11.81
N THR A 287 -11.94 -3.20 -10.71
CA THR A 287 -11.34 -4.54 -10.64
C THR A 287 -12.13 -5.41 -9.68
N PHE A 288 -12.73 -6.48 -10.20
CA PHE A 288 -13.34 -7.52 -9.39
C PHE A 288 -12.31 -8.53 -8.93
N GLY A 289 -12.34 -8.90 -7.66
CA GLY A 289 -11.53 -9.93 -7.04
C GLY A 289 -12.37 -11.13 -6.61
N PHE A 290 -11.96 -12.34 -7.01
CA PHE A 290 -12.57 -13.58 -6.58
C PHE A 290 -11.50 -14.54 -6.06
N ARG A 291 -11.69 -15.06 -4.84
CA ARG A 291 -10.85 -16.18 -4.36
C ARG A 291 -11.07 -17.41 -5.23
N CYS A 292 -10.05 -18.26 -5.34
CA CYS A 292 -10.09 -19.44 -6.20
C CYS A 292 -11.23 -20.40 -5.86
N GLU A 293 -11.63 -20.50 -4.59
CA GLU A 293 -12.74 -21.28 -4.08
C GLU A 293 -14.12 -20.64 -4.30
N HIS A 294 -14.17 -19.39 -4.71
CA HIS A 294 -15.43 -18.67 -5.02
C HIS A 294 -15.77 -18.72 -6.51
N ILE A 295 -14.99 -19.48 -7.29
CA ILE A 295 -15.27 -19.81 -8.68
C ILE A 295 -15.46 -21.31 -8.76
N SER A 296 -16.63 -21.79 -9.21
CA SER A 296 -16.97 -23.21 -9.22
C SER A 296 -17.19 -23.75 -10.62
N LEU A 297 -16.72 -24.98 -10.85
CA LEU A 297 -17.03 -25.82 -12.03
C LEU A 297 -17.94 -26.97 -11.68
N GLU A 298 -18.42 -27.08 -10.45
CA GLU A 298 -19.36 -28.12 -10.03
C GLU A 298 -20.67 -27.98 -10.79
N LYS A 299 -21.12 -29.05 -11.39
CA LYS A 299 -22.28 -29.07 -12.29
C LYS A 299 -23.53 -28.50 -11.63
N GLU A 300 -23.80 -28.90 -10.38
CA GLU A 300 -24.97 -28.43 -9.62
C GLU A 300 -24.93 -26.93 -9.37
N VAL A 301 -23.73 -26.37 -9.08
CA VAL A 301 -23.53 -24.94 -8.85
C VAL A 301 -23.66 -24.18 -10.16
N VAL A 302 -23.08 -24.68 -11.24
CA VAL A 302 -23.13 -24.03 -12.57
C VAL A 302 -24.56 -24.02 -13.11
N GLU A 303 -25.32 -25.12 -12.97
CA GLU A 303 -26.70 -25.23 -13.45
C GLU A 303 -27.68 -24.34 -12.65
N SER A 304 -27.39 -24.06 -11.37
CA SER A 304 -28.23 -23.21 -10.51
C SER A 304 -27.82 -21.74 -10.51
N SER A 305 -26.66 -21.38 -11.04
CA SER A 305 -26.13 -20.00 -11.02
C SER A 305 -26.54 -19.24 -12.27
N ASN A 306 -26.90 -17.96 -12.06
CA ASN A 306 -27.10 -16.98 -13.14
C ASN A 306 -25.81 -16.18 -13.45
N HIS A 307 -24.75 -16.35 -12.65
CA HIS A 307 -23.51 -15.57 -12.75
C HIS A 307 -22.40 -16.44 -13.32
N LEU A 308 -22.41 -16.62 -14.64
CA LEU A 308 -21.52 -17.54 -15.35
C LEU A 308 -20.52 -16.78 -16.23
N ILE A 309 -19.29 -17.25 -16.22
CA ILE A 309 -18.23 -16.84 -17.15
C ILE A 309 -17.77 -18.00 -18.00
N ASP A 310 -17.37 -17.73 -19.23
CA ASP A 310 -16.80 -18.74 -20.12
C ASP A 310 -15.28 -18.77 -19.96
N VAL A 311 -14.74 -19.94 -19.65
CA VAL A 311 -13.31 -20.14 -19.42
C VAL A 311 -12.77 -21.28 -20.27
N LYS A 312 -11.55 -21.14 -20.78
CA LYS A 312 -10.81 -22.18 -21.49
C LYS A 312 -9.76 -22.80 -20.60
N ILE A 313 -9.84 -24.10 -20.39
CA ILE A 313 -8.93 -24.84 -19.52
C ILE A 313 -7.51 -24.88 -20.09
N SER A 314 -6.52 -24.50 -19.29
CA SER A 314 -5.09 -24.49 -19.65
C SER A 314 -4.37 -25.74 -19.13
N HIS A 315 -4.43 -26.03 -17.85
CA HIS A 315 -3.82 -27.19 -17.21
C HIS A 315 -4.37 -27.41 -15.79
N PHE A 316 -3.96 -28.52 -15.16
CA PHE A 316 -4.36 -28.93 -13.83
C PHE A 316 -3.15 -29.20 -12.95
N GLU A 317 -3.26 -28.91 -11.66
CA GLU A 317 -2.33 -29.35 -10.61
C GLU A 317 -3.12 -30.13 -9.56
N GLU A 318 -2.91 -31.44 -9.51
CA GLU A 318 -3.54 -32.31 -8.52
C GLU A 318 -2.68 -32.36 -7.25
N LEU A 319 -3.20 -31.83 -6.14
CA LEU A 319 -2.51 -31.71 -4.85
C LEU A 319 -2.97 -32.76 -3.83
N GLY A 320 -3.61 -33.82 -4.30
CA GLY A 320 -4.11 -34.95 -3.50
C GLY A 320 -5.54 -34.73 -3.02
N ASN A 321 -5.78 -33.81 -2.11
CA ASN A 321 -7.14 -33.52 -1.60
C ASN A 321 -7.83 -32.36 -2.33
N GLU A 322 -7.12 -31.66 -3.19
CA GLU A 322 -7.65 -30.55 -3.98
C GLU A 322 -6.95 -30.51 -5.35
N THR A 323 -7.62 -29.93 -6.33
CA THR A 323 -7.11 -29.72 -7.69
C THR A 323 -7.17 -28.25 -8.01
N LEU A 324 -6.03 -27.67 -8.42
CA LEU A 324 -6.00 -26.33 -8.97
C LEU A 324 -6.18 -26.41 -10.48
N ILE A 325 -7.19 -25.73 -10.98
CA ILE A 325 -7.56 -25.69 -12.38
C ILE A 325 -7.17 -24.33 -12.92
N TYR A 326 -6.20 -24.30 -13.81
CA TYR A 326 -5.76 -23.11 -14.48
C TYR A 326 -6.53 -22.94 -15.79
N ALA A 327 -7.15 -21.79 -15.95
CA ALA A 327 -7.95 -21.46 -17.11
C ALA A 327 -7.67 -20.01 -17.58
N GLU A 328 -8.25 -19.64 -18.69
CA GLU A 328 -8.22 -18.30 -19.24
C GLU A 328 -9.65 -17.86 -19.57
N LEU A 329 -10.01 -16.61 -19.29
CA LEU A 329 -11.28 -16.06 -19.75
C LEU A 329 -11.36 -16.14 -21.26
N LEU A 330 -12.51 -16.58 -21.77
CA LEU A 330 -12.74 -16.64 -23.20
C LEU A 330 -12.89 -15.20 -23.73
N SER A 331 -12.13 -14.86 -24.77
CA SER A 331 -12.13 -13.55 -25.41
C SER A 331 -12.11 -13.67 -26.91
N ASP A 332 -12.84 -12.78 -27.57
CA ASP A 332 -12.81 -12.65 -29.05
C ASP A 332 -11.61 -11.83 -29.52
N ASP A 333 -10.96 -11.06 -28.63
CA ASP A 333 -9.77 -10.30 -28.95
C ASP A 333 -8.50 -11.14 -28.82
N HIS A 334 -8.07 -11.71 -29.94
CA HIS A 334 -6.85 -12.52 -30.02
C HIS A 334 -5.55 -11.70 -29.88
N LYS A 335 -5.61 -10.37 -29.77
CA LYS A 335 -4.43 -9.49 -29.64
C LYS A 335 -4.14 -9.14 -28.19
N SER A 336 -5.13 -9.15 -27.32
CA SER A 336 -4.94 -8.88 -25.90
C SER A 336 -4.44 -10.12 -25.16
N LYS A 337 -3.69 -9.87 -24.10
CA LYS A 337 -3.21 -10.95 -23.23
C LYS A 337 -4.41 -11.56 -22.49
N PRO A 338 -4.61 -12.89 -22.54
CA PRO A 338 -5.74 -13.52 -21.88
C PRO A 338 -5.67 -13.34 -20.36
N THR A 339 -6.83 -13.10 -19.75
CA THR A 339 -6.97 -13.01 -18.29
C THR A 339 -6.93 -14.42 -17.72
N LYS A 340 -5.93 -14.69 -16.88
CA LYS A 340 -5.76 -15.98 -16.22
C LYS A 340 -6.75 -16.13 -15.08
N VAL A 341 -7.26 -17.34 -14.91
CA VAL A 341 -8.19 -17.74 -13.86
C VAL A 341 -7.67 -19.00 -13.17
N ILE A 342 -7.64 -18.99 -11.85
CA ILE A 342 -7.31 -20.17 -11.04
C ILE A 342 -8.56 -20.56 -10.27
N ILE A 343 -9.00 -21.80 -10.45
CA ILE A 343 -10.19 -22.35 -9.80
C ILE A 343 -9.76 -23.48 -8.89
N LYS A 344 -10.26 -23.48 -7.67
CA LYS A 344 -9.99 -24.54 -6.71
C LYS A 344 -11.18 -25.51 -6.70
N GLY A 345 -10.90 -26.75 -7.07
CA GLY A 345 -11.89 -27.81 -7.12
C GLY A 345 -11.47 -29.06 -6.33
N THR A 346 -12.35 -30.01 -6.20
CA THR A 346 -12.12 -31.33 -5.57
C THR A 346 -11.57 -32.37 -6.56
N SER A 347 -11.72 -32.11 -7.86
CA SER A 347 -11.22 -32.95 -8.95
C SER A 347 -11.05 -32.15 -10.23
N SER A 348 -10.57 -32.80 -11.30
CA SER A 348 -10.56 -32.22 -12.66
C SER A 348 -11.93 -32.21 -13.35
N TYR A 349 -12.95 -32.74 -12.72
CA TYR A 349 -14.31 -32.88 -13.25
C TYR A 349 -14.38 -33.60 -14.64
N GLY A 350 -13.37 -34.39 -15.00
CA GLY A 350 -13.23 -35.04 -16.30
C GLY A 350 -12.90 -34.12 -17.47
N LEU A 351 -12.57 -32.86 -17.20
CA LEU A 351 -12.21 -31.84 -18.19
C LEU A 351 -10.79 -32.08 -18.73
N LYS A 352 -10.54 -31.58 -19.92
CA LYS A 352 -9.24 -31.69 -20.60
C LYS A 352 -8.73 -30.31 -20.96
N ARG A 353 -7.42 -30.22 -21.17
CA ARG A 353 -6.80 -29.03 -21.71
C ARG A 353 -7.43 -28.61 -23.03
N GLY A 354 -7.83 -27.36 -23.13
CA GLY A 354 -8.47 -26.78 -24.30
C GLY A 354 -9.98 -26.78 -24.25
N ASP A 355 -10.60 -27.49 -23.30
CA ASP A 355 -12.05 -27.46 -23.13
C ASP A 355 -12.51 -26.04 -22.76
N VAL A 356 -13.63 -25.62 -23.34
CA VAL A 356 -14.32 -24.38 -23.01
C VAL A 356 -15.54 -24.72 -22.20
N VAL A 357 -15.62 -24.19 -21.00
CA VAL A 357 -16.67 -24.51 -20.03
C VAL A 357 -17.16 -23.26 -19.32
N LYS A 358 -18.35 -23.32 -18.76
CA LYS A 358 -18.90 -22.27 -17.89
C LYS A 358 -18.45 -22.47 -16.46
N ALA A 359 -17.98 -21.40 -15.84
CA ALA A 359 -17.64 -21.35 -14.42
C ALA A 359 -18.61 -20.40 -13.70
N ALA A 360 -19.12 -20.80 -12.55
CA ALA A 360 -20.01 -20.00 -11.74
C ALA A 360 -19.22 -19.11 -10.78
N LEU A 361 -19.56 -17.82 -10.73
CA LEU A 361 -18.99 -16.84 -9.81
C LEU A 361 -19.92 -16.64 -8.61
N ASN A 362 -19.35 -16.69 -7.40
CA ASN A 362 -20.06 -16.31 -6.18
C ASN A 362 -19.93 -14.81 -5.95
N LEU A 363 -20.91 -14.04 -6.41
CA LEU A 363 -20.91 -12.58 -6.29
C LEU A 363 -21.03 -12.06 -4.84
N ASP A 364 -21.62 -12.83 -3.92
CA ASP A 364 -21.70 -12.48 -2.50
C ASP A 364 -20.32 -12.44 -1.84
N LYS A 365 -19.33 -13.08 -2.48
CA LYS A 365 -17.93 -13.13 -2.05
C LYS A 365 -17.00 -12.34 -2.95
N ALA A 366 -17.56 -11.54 -3.85
CA ALA A 366 -16.80 -10.68 -4.72
C ALA A 366 -16.23 -9.49 -3.95
N HIS A 367 -15.00 -9.13 -4.27
CA HIS A 367 -14.37 -7.88 -3.85
C HIS A 367 -14.35 -6.93 -5.05
N VAL A 368 -14.55 -5.65 -4.82
CA VAL A 368 -14.52 -4.66 -5.89
C VAL A 368 -13.58 -3.53 -5.50
N PHE A 369 -12.65 -3.22 -6.39
CA PHE A 369 -11.62 -2.21 -6.19
C PHE A 369 -11.67 -1.16 -7.28
N ASP A 370 -11.34 0.07 -6.93
CA ASP A 370 -11.05 1.12 -7.88
C ASP A 370 -9.73 0.80 -8.62
N SER A 371 -9.76 0.73 -9.94
CA SER A 371 -8.58 0.32 -10.73
C SER A 371 -7.43 1.34 -10.72
N VAL A 372 -7.69 2.59 -10.33
CA VAL A 372 -6.69 3.66 -10.27
C VAL A 372 -6.08 3.77 -8.88
N THR A 373 -6.92 3.85 -7.85
CA THR A 373 -6.46 4.00 -6.45
C THR A 373 -6.09 2.68 -5.80
N GLU A 374 -6.47 1.55 -6.41
CA GLU A 374 -6.33 0.19 -5.89
C GLU A 374 -7.09 -0.07 -4.56
N GLN A 375 -7.88 0.88 -4.07
CA GLN A 375 -8.63 0.75 -2.82
C GLN A 375 -9.95 0.01 -3.04
N THR A 376 -10.41 -0.70 -1.99
CA THR A 376 -11.74 -1.31 -2.04
C THR A 376 -12.84 -0.25 -2.14
N ILE A 377 -13.81 -0.48 -3.01
CA ILE A 377 -15.02 0.35 -3.12
C ILE A 377 -16.25 -0.34 -2.52
N ASN A 378 -16.05 -1.54 -1.96
CA ASN A 378 -17.06 -2.29 -1.22
C ASN A 378 -16.49 -2.75 0.15
N PRO A 379 -16.17 -1.82 1.08
CA PRO A 379 -15.52 -2.16 2.36
C PRO A 379 -16.43 -2.99 3.28
N ARG A 380 -15.81 -3.70 4.24
CA ARG A 380 -16.51 -4.51 5.26
C ARG A 380 -17.53 -3.69 6.06
N ILE A 381 -17.11 -2.52 6.51
CA ILE A 381 -17.99 -1.56 7.17
C ILE A 381 -18.59 -0.68 6.08
N PRO A 382 -19.90 -0.75 5.83
CA PRO A 382 -20.54 0.11 4.84
C PRO A 382 -20.32 1.58 5.20
N THR A 383 -19.93 2.36 4.23
CA THR A 383 -19.78 3.82 4.40
C THR A 383 -20.90 4.58 3.71
N THR A 384 -21.42 4.00 2.63
CA THR A 384 -22.45 4.63 1.80
C THR A 384 -23.48 3.60 1.35
N ASN A 385 -24.72 4.06 1.17
CA ASN A 385 -25.78 3.33 0.50
C ASN A 385 -26.08 4.00 -0.84
N LEU A 386 -26.39 3.20 -1.84
CA LEU A 386 -26.94 3.66 -3.11
C LEU A 386 -28.40 3.20 -3.18
N ALA A 387 -29.31 4.15 -3.20
CA ALA A 387 -30.73 3.90 -3.38
C ALA A 387 -31.22 4.49 -4.71
N TYR A 388 -32.29 3.90 -5.26
CA TYR A 388 -32.92 4.37 -6.47
C TYR A 388 -34.33 4.84 -6.12
N GLY A 389 -34.65 6.03 -6.53
CA GLY A 389 -35.95 6.60 -6.23
C GLY A 389 -36.40 7.64 -7.24
N LYS A 390 -37.67 7.98 -7.20
CA LYS A 390 -38.26 9.00 -8.01
C LYS A 390 -38.61 10.20 -7.15
N VAL A 391 -38.33 11.39 -7.61
CA VAL A 391 -38.81 12.61 -7.01
C VAL A 391 -40.08 13.05 -7.75
N VAL A 392 -41.15 13.28 -7.00
CA VAL A 392 -42.44 13.79 -7.51
C VAL A 392 -42.96 14.81 -6.50
N ASN A 393 -43.21 16.02 -6.97
CA ASN A 393 -43.71 17.13 -6.12
C ASN A 393 -42.91 17.30 -4.81
N ASN A 394 -41.59 17.38 -4.91
CA ASN A 394 -40.66 17.52 -3.78
C ASN A 394 -40.66 16.33 -2.78
N THR A 395 -41.20 15.19 -3.17
CA THR A 395 -41.22 13.97 -2.36
C THR A 395 -40.38 12.91 -3.02
N LEU A 396 -39.35 12.42 -2.33
CA LEU A 396 -38.51 11.30 -2.76
C LEU A 396 -39.25 9.99 -2.43
N GLN A 397 -39.56 9.24 -3.44
CA GLN A 397 -40.16 7.91 -3.37
C GLN A 397 -39.04 6.85 -3.51
N LEU A 398 -38.70 6.18 -2.41
CA LEU A 398 -37.74 5.06 -2.36
C LEU A 398 -38.53 3.78 -2.09
N HIS A 399 -38.92 3.06 -3.10
CA HIS A 399 -39.82 1.91 -2.99
C HIS A 399 -41.08 2.25 -2.18
N ASP A 400 -41.26 1.65 -0.98
CA ASP A 400 -42.40 1.87 -0.12
C ASP A 400 -42.30 3.10 0.78
N LEU A 401 -41.15 3.79 0.75
CA LEU A 401 -40.90 4.98 1.57
C LEU A 401 -41.13 6.26 0.76
N ASN A 402 -41.94 7.14 1.33
CA ASN A 402 -42.16 8.51 0.83
C ASN A 402 -41.54 9.50 1.80
N ILE A 403 -40.54 10.24 1.31
CA ILE A 403 -39.73 11.14 2.12
C ILE A 403 -39.86 12.54 1.54
N GLU A 404 -40.46 13.45 2.32
CA GLU A 404 -40.56 14.86 1.94
C GLU A 404 -39.18 15.52 2.01
N LEU A 405 -38.75 16.12 0.88
CA LEU A 405 -37.43 16.75 0.80
C LEU A 405 -37.50 18.19 1.36
N PRO A 406 -36.46 18.62 2.09
CA PRO A 406 -36.36 20.00 2.57
C PRO A 406 -36.19 21.00 1.44
N LYS A 407 -36.53 22.27 1.66
CA LYS A 407 -36.49 23.34 0.65
C LYS A 407 -35.09 23.57 0.03
N ALA A 408 -34.06 23.21 0.76
CA ALA A 408 -32.66 23.29 0.28
C ALA A 408 -32.35 22.33 -0.88
N ILE A 409 -33.07 21.21 -0.97
CA ILE A 409 -32.91 20.23 -2.03
C ILE A 409 -33.88 20.57 -3.16
N LYS A 410 -33.38 21.26 -4.18
CA LYS A 410 -34.17 21.69 -5.34
C LYS A 410 -33.95 20.68 -6.49
N LEU A 411 -34.87 19.75 -6.63
CA LEU A 411 -34.84 18.71 -7.65
C LEU A 411 -36.11 18.80 -8.53
N GLU A 412 -35.92 18.48 -9.82
CA GLU A 412 -37.04 18.32 -10.75
C GLU A 412 -37.67 16.92 -10.60
N ASP A 413 -38.93 16.77 -11.05
CA ASP A 413 -39.57 15.45 -11.08
C ASP A 413 -38.86 14.51 -12.04
N ASN A 414 -38.10 13.55 -11.53
CA ASN A 414 -37.29 12.63 -12.31
C ASN A 414 -36.90 11.40 -11.46
N ASP A 415 -36.27 10.43 -12.10
CA ASP A 415 -35.65 9.28 -11.46
C ASP A 415 -34.22 9.61 -11.03
N TYR A 416 -33.87 9.30 -9.79
CA TYR A 416 -32.57 9.62 -9.21
C TYR A 416 -31.89 8.41 -8.59
N SER A 417 -30.58 8.39 -8.71
CA SER A 417 -29.71 7.61 -7.82
C SER A 417 -29.33 8.49 -6.63
N VAL A 418 -29.59 8.00 -5.43
CA VAL A 418 -29.36 8.73 -4.19
C VAL A 418 -28.24 8.05 -3.40
N ILE A 419 -27.17 8.77 -3.13
CA ILE A 419 -26.15 8.36 -2.17
C ILE A 419 -26.60 8.79 -0.77
N ILE A 420 -26.71 7.83 0.10
CA ILE A 420 -27.07 8.02 1.51
C ILE A 420 -25.91 7.46 2.35
N PRO A 421 -25.05 8.31 2.90
CA PRO A 421 -24.01 7.85 3.82
C PRO A 421 -24.62 7.11 5.02
N VAL A 422 -23.94 6.07 5.51
CA VAL A 422 -24.45 5.27 6.64
C VAL A 422 -24.66 6.13 7.89
N ASN A 423 -23.81 7.13 8.11
CA ASN A 423 -23.94 8.11 9.19
C ASN A 423 -24.96 9.23 8.93
N ALA A 424 -25.61 9.23 7.78
CA ALA A 424 -26.74 10.11 7.50
C ALA A 424 -28.08 9.51 7.93
N ILE A 425 -28.10 8.24 8.32
CA ILE A 425 -29.29 7.53 8.78
C ILE A 425 -29.24 7.42 10.30
N ASN A 426 -30.17 8.12 10.97
CA ASN A 426 -30.35 8.01 12.40
C ASN A 426 -31.53 7.07 12.70
N LEU A 427 -31.21 5.93 13.34
CA LEU A 427 -32.16 4.93 13.77
C LEU A 427 -32.71 5.33 15.17
N ASN A 428 -34.03 5.36 15.31
CA ASN A 428 -34.68 5.64 16.58
C ASN A 428 -36.02 4.87 16.71
N ASN A 429 -36.61 4.89 17.90
CA ASN A 429 -37.84 4.16 18.19
C ASN A 429 -39.12 5.04 18.17
N ASN A 430 -39.01 6.35 17.88
CA ASN A 430 -40.06 7.29 18.19
C ASN A 430 -40.52 8.17 17.03
N SER A 431 -39.65 8.49 16.05
CA SER A 431 -39.98 9.52 15.04
C SER A 431 -39.27 9.29 13.73
N GLY A 432 -39.87 9.74 12.63
CA GLY A 432 -39.34 9.64 11.29
C GLY A 432 -40.13 8.70 10.40
N VAL A 433 -39.45 8.10 9.40
CA VAL A 433 -40.05 7.16 8.44
C VAL A 433 -39.94 5.74 9.00
N LYS A 434 -41.09 5.05 9.11
CA LYS A 434 -41.14 3.68 9.61
C LYS A 434 -40.43 2.71 8.65
N VAL A 435 -39.54 1.87 9.17
CA VAL A 435 -38.79 0.90 8.39
C VAL A 435 -38.77 -0.48 9.03
N LYS A 436 -38.48 -1.50 8.20
CA LYS A 436 -38.29 -2.87 8.65
C LYS A 436 -36.84 -3.22 8.67
N LEU A 437 -36.32 -3.60 9.83
CA LEU A 437 -34.96 -4.14 9.96
C LEU A 437 -34.93 -5.59 9.51
N GLU A 438 -33.92 -5.93 8.70
CA GLU A 438 -33.62 -7.30 8.31
C GLU A 438 -32.73 -7.96 9.37
N LYS A 439 -31.65 -7.26 9.78
CA LYS A 439 -30.66 -7.78 10.69
C LYS A 439 -29.88 -6.65 11.38
N VAL A 440 -29.37 -6.90 12.58
CA VAL A 440 -28.35 -6.09 13.21
C VAL A 440 -27.12 -6.96 13.50
N GLU A 441 -25.96 -6.54 13.07
CA GLU A 441 -24.70 -7.25 13.24
C GLU A 441 -23.73 -6.41 14.05
N GLN A 442 -22.95 -7.08 14.91
CA GLN A 442 -21.80 -6.48 15.55
C GLN A 442 -20.59 -6.64 14.62
N VAL A 443 -20.00 -5.53 14.18
CA VAL A 443 -18.77 -5.50 13.38
C VAL A 443 -17.76 -4.65 14.14
N ASP A 444 -16.77 -5.29 14.76
CA ASP A 444 -15.86 -4.67 15.72
C ASP A 444 -16.63 -3.97 16.86
N ASP A 445 -16.39 -2.69 17.08
CA ASP A 445 -17.08 -1.90 18.10
C ASP A 445 -18.38 -1.24 17.58
N LEU A 446 -18.74 -1.49 16.31
CA LEU A 446 -19.90 -0.89 15.65
C LEU A 446 -21.05 -1.89 15.50
N ARG A 447 -22.27 -1.45 15.78
CA ARG A 447 -23.49 -2.16 15.43
C ARG A 447 -24.03 -1.62 14.12
N ILE A 448 -24.22 -2.51 13.14
CA ILE A 448 -24.70 -2.16 11.81
C ILE A 448 -26.05 -2.80 11.59
N ALA A 449 -27.06 -1.99 11.34
CA ALA A 449 -28.40 -2.43 10.98
C ALA A 449 -28.56 -2.48 9.47
N SER A 450 -29.17 -3.55 8.97
CA SER A 450 -29.60 -3.70 7.58
C SER A 450 -31.09 -3.41 7.51
N ILE A 451 -31.49 -2.46 6.67
CA ILE A 451 -32.88 -2.02 6.48
C ILE A 451 -33.31 -2.46 5.08
N LYS A 452 -34.45 -3.15 5.00
CA LYS A 452 -34.97 -3.63 3.72
C LYS A 452 -35.73 -2.52 2.99
N LEU A 453 -35.33 -2.25 1.74
CA LEU A 453 -36.00 -1.35 0.80
C LEU A 453 -36.30 -2.11 -0.49
N GLY A 454 -37.53 -2.63 -0.66
CA GLY A 454 -37.86 -3.51 -1.76
C GLY A 454 -36.93 -4.73 -1.79
N ASP A 455 -36.20 -4.94 -2.87
CA ASP A 455 -35.20 -6.01 -3.02
C ASP A 455 -33.79 -5.58 -2.58
N SER A 456 -33.60 -4.31 -2.21
CA SER A 456 -32.31 -3.75 -1.79
C SER A 456 -32.19 -3.64 -0.28
N LEU A 457 -30.94 -3.61 0.21
CA LEU A 457 -30.61 -3.35 1.59
C LEU A 457 -29.86 -2.01 1.71
N ILE A 458 -30.28 -1.19 2.66
CA ILE A 458 -29.49 -0.05 3.11
C ILE A 458 -28.98 -0.28 4.52
N PHE A 459 -27.86 0.33 4.86
CA PHE A 459 -27.15 0.13 6.12
C PHE A 459 -27.15 1.41 6.94
N ALA A 460 -27.30 1.25 8.25
CA ALA A 460 -27.23 2.33 9.22
C ALA A 460 -26.44 1.89 10.46
N PHE A 461 -25.80 2.82 11.15
CA PHE A 461 -25.27 2.53 12.49
C PHE A 461 -26.41 2.46 13.50
N ALA A 462 -26.39 1.42 14.32
CA ALA A 462 -27.39 1.22 15.36
C ALA A 462 -26.80 1.49 16.74
N SER A 463 -27.47 2.32 17.53
CA SER A 463 -27.17 2.47 18.96
C SER A 463 -27.54 1.20 19.74
N ASN A 464 -27.06 1.10 20.99
CA ASN A 464 -27.42 -0.04 21.87
C ASN A 464 -28.89 -0.10 22.23
N ASP A 465 -29.62 0.99 22.05
CA ASP A 465 -31.04 1.14 22.42
C ASP A 465 -32.03 0.69 21.32
N VAL A 466 -31.50 0.37 20.13
CA VAL A 466 -32.33 -0.11 19.00
C VAL A 466 -32.59 -1.60 19.17
N ASP A 467 -33.85 -1.95 19.34
CA ASP A 467 -34.33 -3.34 19.47
C ASP A 467 -34.94 -3.80 18.15
N LEU A 468 -34.49 -4.97 17.66
CA LEU A 468 -34.95 -5.56 16.41
C LEU A 468 -36.43 -5.98 16.41
N GLU A 469 -36.99 -6.25 17.56
CA GLU A 469 -38.39 -6.70 17.70
C GLU A 469 -39.40 -5.55 17.74
N LYS A 470 -38.90 -4.32 17.86
CA LYS A 470 -39.75 -3.12 17.88
C LYS A 470 -39.78 -2.43 16.53
N GLU A 471 -40.85 -1.69 16.28
CA GLU A 471 -40.96 -0.80 15.14
C GLU A 471 -39.84 0.23 15.20
N CYS A 472 -39.09 0.31 14.13
CA CYS A 472 -37.96 1.22 14.04
C CYS A 472 -38.27 2.32 13.03
N TYR A 473 -37.74 3.50 13.29
CA TYR A 473 -37.88 4.66 12.43
C TYR A 473 -36.53 5.19 12.03
N ILE A 474 -36.46 5.74 10.82
CA ILE A 474 -35.28 6.43 10.31
C ILE A 474 -35.55 7.93 10.20
N GLU A 475 -34.57 8.72 10.59
CA GLU A 475 -34.47 10.14 10.26
C GLU A 475 -33.21 10.31 9.40
N LEU A 476 -33.36 11.07 8.30
CA LEU A 476 -32.23 11.32 7.38
C LEU A 476 -31.59 12.68 7.67
N ASP A 477 -30.29 12.70 7.70
CA ASP A 477 -29.51 13.93 7.62
C ASP A 477 -29.40 14.34 6.15
N TYR A 478 -30.29 15.19 5.72
CA TYR A 478 -30.41 15.65 4.34
C TYR A 478 -29.16 16.42 3.85
N THR A 479 -28.36 16.96 4.75
CA THR A 479 -27.14 17.69 4.40
C THR A 479 -26.07 16.80 3.78
N LYS A 480 -26.16 15.49 4.01
CA LYS A 480 -25.21 14.47 3.54
C LYS A 480 -25.64 13.73 2.29
N LEU A 481 -26.85 13.99 1.78
CA LEU A 481 -27.38 13.28 0.61
C LEU A 481 -26.83 13.85 -0.69
N GLU A 482 -26.50 12.96 -1.62
CA GLU A 482 -26.16 13.33 -2.99
C GLU A 482 -27.14 12.70 -3.96
N PHE A 483 -27.57 13.47 -4.97
CA PHE A 483 -28.51 13.02 -5.99
C PHE A 483 -27.86 13.06 -7.37
N TYR A 484 -28.06 12.00 -8.13
CA TYR A 484 -27.50 11.81 -9.46
C TYR A 484 -28.58 11.44 -10.47
N ILE A 485 -28.43 11.96 -11.71
CA ILE A 485 -29.13 11.47 -12.91
C ILE A 485 -28.10 10.75 -13.76
N GLY A 486 -28.18 9.42 -13.86
CA GLY A 486 -27.09 8.61 -14.39
C GLY A 486 -25.82 8.76 -13.57
N SER A 487 -24.71 9.18 -14.18
CA SER A 487 -23.46 9.52 -13.50
C SER A 487 -23.33 11.00 -13.11
N LYS A 488 -24.23 11.85 -13.60
CA LYS A 488 -24.19 13.30 -13.37
C LYS A 488 -24.73 13.67 -11.99
N LEU A 489 -23.87 14.26 -11.15
CA LEU A 489 -24.28 14.86 -9.87
C LEU A 489 -25.16 16.08 -10.12
N VAL A 490 -26.36 16.10 -9.53
CA VAL A 490 -27.34 17.20 -9.65
C VAL A 490 -27.61 17.91 -8.33
N HIS A 491 -27.40 17.24 -7.20
CA HIS A 491 -27.37 17.84 -5.87
C HIS A 491 -26.21 17.26 -5.07
N GLN A 492 -25.36 18.14 -4.56
CA GLN A 492 -24.19 17.78 -3.78
C GLN A 492 -24.47 17.90 -2.28
N ALA A 493 -24.04 16.92 -1.51
CA ALA A 493 -24.03 17.00 -0.06
C ALA A 493 -23.20 18.19 0.42
N ILE A 494 -23.57 18.77 1.57
CA ILE A 494 -22.66 19.63 2.30
C ILE A 494 -21.50 18.76 2.76
N SER A 495 -20.28 19.14 2.39
CA SER A 495 -19.08 18.41 2.87
C SER A 495 -19.01 18.55 4.39
N ASP A 496 -18.84 17.45 5.11
CA ASP A 496 -18.58 17.49 6.56
C ASP A 496 -17.27 18.24 6.85
N TYR A 497 -16.39 18.34 5.85
CA TYR A 497 -15.10 19.00 5.94
C TYR A 497 -14.80 19.79 4.69
N ASP A 498 -14.41 21.04 4.88
CA ASP A 498 -13.77 21.81 3.82
C ASP A 498 -12.28 21.47 3.78
N LYS A 499 -11.79 21.08 2.59
CA LYS A 499 -10.41 20.65 2.39
C LYS A 499 -9.58 21.83 1.92
N VAL A 500 -8.68 22.28 2.76
CA VAL A 500 -7.78 23.38 2.49
C VAL A 500 -6.35 22.91 2.52
N ASN A 501 -5.52 23.36 1.60
CA ASN A 501 -4.11 23.12 1.66
C ASN A 501 -3.49 24.02 2.74
N ALA A 502 -3.19 23.46 3.90
CA ALA A 502 -2.48 24.17 4.93
C ALA A 502 -0.98 23.98 4.78
N MET A 503 -0.26 25.04 4.91
CA MET A 503 1.18 25.02 4.81
C MET A 503 1.88 25.02 6.17
N PHE A 504 1.12 25.11 7.30
CA PHE A 504 1.80 25.48 8.52
C PHE A 504 1.08 25.10 9.82
N LEU A 505 1.88 24.73 10.83
CA LEU A 505 1.44 24.51 12.20
C LEU A 505 2.05 25.57 13.11
N ASN A 506 1.25 26.18 13.96
CA ASN A 506 1.70 27.18 14.92
C ASN A 506 1.53 26.70 16.35
N HIS A 507 2.67 26.47 17.01
CA HIS A 507 2.73 26.03 18.39
C HIS A 507 2.12 27.06 19.36
N VAL A 508 2.33 28.35 19.14
CA VAL A 508 1.80 29.41 20.03
C VAL A 508 0.28 29.46 19.98
N THR A 509 -0.27 29.35 18.78
CA THR A 509 -1.72 29.33 18.60
C THR A 509 -2.35 28.08 19.21
N ALA A 510 -1.68 26.92 19.11
CA ALA A 510 -2.11 25.71 19.79
C ALA A 510 -2.21 25.88 21.31
N LYS A 511 -1.23 26.53 21.90
CA LYS A 511 -1.18 26.79 23.34
C LYS A 511 -2.32 27.72 23.81
N GLU A 512 -2.67 28.73 23.01
CA GLU A 512 -3.80 29.62 23.30
C GLU A 512 -5.14 28.92 23.30
N TYR A 513 -5.37 27.96 22.38
CA TYR A 513 -6.65 27.30 22.23
C TYR A 513 -6.84 26.06 23.10
N VAL A 514 -5.77 25.36 23.47
CA VAL A 514 -5.82 24.16 24.29
C VAL A 514 -5.76 24.46 25.80
N GLY A 515 -5.31 25.66 26.17
CA GLY A 515 -5.21 26.12 27.56
C GLY A 515 -4.04 25.53 28.35
N ASP A 516 -4.02 25.73 29.66
CA ASP A 516 -2.90 25.44 30.56
C ASP A 516 -2.54 23.95 30.68
N ASN A 517 -3.36 23.04 30.16
CA ASN A 517 -3.12 21.60 30.14
C ASN A 517 -2.26 21.13 28.94
N TYR A 518 -1.75 22.07 28.17
CA TYR A 518 -0.84 21.77 27.12
C TYR A 518 0.48 21.26 27.71
N ASP A 519 0.67 19.97 27.63
CA ASP A 519 1.75 19.26 28.32
C ASP A 519 3.12 19.89 28.12
N ASN A 520 3.85 20.10 29.20
CA ASN A 520 5.26 20.49 29.22
C ASN A 520 6.16 19.62 28.30
N VAL A 521 5.71 18.42 27.97
CA VAL A 521 6.40 17.46 27.09
C VAL A 521 6.63 18.01 25.68
N VAL A 522 5.73 18.83 25.13
CA VAL A 522 5.95 19.44 23.79
C VAL A 522 6.95 20.57 23.84
N ASP A 523 6.81 21.42 24.85
CA ASP A 523 7.74 22.51 25.01
C ASP A 523 9.17 21.96 25.19
N GLU A 524 9.33 20.89 25.96
CA GLU A 524 10.61 20.18 26.10
C GLU A 524 11.12 19.58 24.77
N ARG A 525 10.25 19.03 23.94
CA ARG A 525 10.64 18.46 22.65
C ARG A 525 11.04 19.50 21.64
N VAL A 526 10.25 20.57 21.53
CA VAL A 526 10.58 21.74 20.69
C VAL A 526 11.87 22.37 21.17
N GLN A 527 12.03 22.59 22.49
CA GLN A 527 13.23 23.16 23.07
C GLN A 527 14.48 22.31 22.79
N ARG A 528 14.41 20.97 22.93
CA ARG A 528 15.54 20.09 22.58
C ARG A 528 15.95 20.22 21.10
N VAL A 529 14.96 20.29 20.20
CA VAL A 529 15.24 20.50 18.78
C VAL A 529 15.89 21.87 18.55
N GLU A 530 15.37 22.92 19.18
CA GLU A 530 15.92 24.28 19.08
C GLU A 530 17.36 24.37 19.60
N GLU A 531 17.62 23.83 20.79
CA GLU A 531 18.95 23.82 21.40
C GLU A 531 19.96 23.04 20.54
N LYS A 532 19.57 21.88 20.05
CA LYS A 532 20.40 21.05 19.14
C LYS A 532 20.82 21.83 17.90
N TYR A 533 19.87 22.42 17.21
CA TYR A 533 20.15 23.10 15.95
C TYR A 533 20.82 24.45 16.13
N GLN A 534 20.56 25.19 17.24
CA GLN A 534 21.31 26.37 17.62
C GLN A 534 22.79 26.04 17.84
N GLY A 535 23.10 24.93 18.52
CA GLY A 535 24.47 24.44 18.68
C GLY A 535 25.14 24.16 17.34
N LEU A 536 24.49 23.46 16.45
CA LEU A 536 25.00 23.13 15.10
C LEU A 536 25.21 24.37 14.22
N PHE A 537 24.31 25.36 14.27
CA PHE A 537 24.50 26.62 13.56
C PHE A 537 25.72 27.39 14.07
N LYS A 538 25.92 27.43 15.39
CA LYS A 538 27.07 28.07 16.01
C LYS A 538 28.40 27.40 15.60
N GLU A 539 28.47 26.09 15.60
CA GLU A 539 29.64 25.33 15.15
C GLU A 539 29.99 25.64 13.68
N ILE A 540 28.96 25.70 12.80
CA ILE A 540 29.16 26.04 11.39
C ILE A 540 29.69 27.47 11.23
N ASP A 541 29.15 28.43 11.97
CA ASP A 541 29.59 29.82 11.94
C ASP A 541 31.04 29.96 12.42
N GLU A 542 31.42 29.31 13.51
CA GLU A 542 32.77 29.27 14.03
C GLU A 542 33.76 28.61 13.05
N GLN A 543 33.36 27.51 12.41
CA GLN A 543 34.19 26.84 11.41
C GLN A 543 34.38 27.73 10.17
N TYR A 544 33.30 28.36 9.69
CA TYR A 544 33.39 29.31 8.57
C TYR A 544 34.31 30.48 8.85
N ALA A 545 34.26 31.05 10.07
CA ALA A 545 35.15 32.16 10.48
C ALA A 545 36.63 31.74 10.45
N LYS A 546 36.96 30.52 10.95
CA LYS A 546 38.33 29.98 10.91
C LYS A 546 38.81 29.77 9.46
N ASP A 547 37.96 29.16 8.64
CA ASP A 547 38.30 28.85 7.25
C ASP A 547 38.48 30.14 6.43
N LEU A 548 37.70 31.19 6.69
CA LEU A 548 37.79 32.49 6.05
C LEU A 548 39.16 33.14 6.28
N GLU A 549 39.71 33.01 7.49
CA GLU A 549 41.04 33.58 7.81
C GLU A 549 42.14 32.90 7.00
N THR A 550 42.02 31.61 6.73
CA THR A 550 43.03 30.84 6.00
C THR A 550 43.14 31.17 4.50
N VAL A 551 42.07 31.70 3.88
CA VAL A 551 41.97 31.92 2.43
C VAL A 551 42.03 33.36 1.98
N LYS A 552 42.31 34.35 2.87
CA LYS A 552 42.32 35.78 2.56
C LYS A 552 43.42 36.30 1.59
N SER A 553 44.42 35.47 1.23
CA SER A 553 45.62 35.90 0.50
C SER A 553 45.81 35.36 -0.92
N VAL A 554 44.78 34.95 -1.62
CA VAL A 554 44.88 34.29 -2.93
C VAL A 554 44.77 35.28 -4.12
N ASP A 555 45.79 35.28 -5.02
CA ASP A 555 45.75 36.05 -6.27
C ASP A 555 44.93 35.32 -7.35
N ALA A 556 43.66 35.65 -7.45
CA ALA A 556 42.70 35.07 -8.36
C ALA A 556 43.08 35.26 -9.85
N LYS A 557 43.69 36.39 -10.23
CA LYS A 557 44.00 36.67 -11.65
C LYS A 557 45.13 35.77 -12.15
N ALA A 558 46.17 35.59 -11.38
CA ALA A 558 47.28 34.72 -11.72
C ALA A 558 46.83 33.26 -11.89
N ILE A 559 45.91 32.78 -11.02
CA ILE A 559 45.39 31.41 -11.09
C ILE A 559 44.47 31.20 -12.30
N VAL A 560 43.62 32.17 -12.62
CA VAL A 560 42.73 32.09 -13.82
C VAL A 560 43.56 32.01 -15.10
N GLU A 561 44.62 32.81 -15.28
CA GLU A 561 45.47 32.74 -16.43
C GLU A 561 46.28 31.44 -16.52
N LYS A 562 46.73 30.90 -15.40
CA LYS A 562 47.37 29.56 -15.30
C LYS A 562 46.40 28.43 -15.73
N ASN A 563 45.16 28.50 -15.31
CA ASN A 563 44.18 27.40 -15.50
C ASN A 563 43.50 27.42 -16.88
N LYS A 564 43.49 28.55 -17.59
CA LYS A 564 42.84 28.71 -18.90
C LYS A 564 43.33 27.72 -19.98
N PRO A 565 44.64 27.52 -20.19
CA PRO A 565 45.15 26.52 -21.13
C PRO A 565 44.78 25.11 -20.72
N LEU A 566 44.85 24.77 -19.42
CA LEU A 566 44.50 23.45 -18.89
C LEU A 566 43.02 23.10 -19.12
N ILE A 567 42.13 24.08 -18.90
CA ILE A 567 40.71 23.91 -19.18
C ILE A 567 40.46 23.65 -20.67
N ASN A 568 41.12 24.40 -21.55
CA ASN A 568 40.99 24.23 -23.01
C ASN A 568 41.48 22.86 -23.47
N GLU A 569 42.59 22.38 -22.92
CA GLU A 569 43.10 21.04 -23.20
C GLU A 569 42.15 19.94 -22.74
N LYS A 570 41.61 20.05 -21.51
CA LYS A 570 40.65 19.10 -20.98
C LYS A 570 39.33 19.08 -21.78
N VAL A 571 38.87 20.23 -22.25
CA VAL A 571 37.70 20.32 -23.15
C VAL A 571 37.96 19.61 -24.45
N LYS A 572 39.14 19.79 -25.07
CA LYS A 572 39.53 19.13 -26.31
C LYS A 572 39.61 17.60 -26.11
N ALA A 573 40.26 17.16 -25.04
CA ALA A 573 40.38 15.75 -24.72
C ALA A 573 39.01 15.09 -24.50
N THR A 574 38.12 15.73 -23.73
CA THR A 574 36.76 15.23 -23.49
C THR A 574 35.92 15.13 -24.78
N THR A 575 36.08 16.12 -25.69
CA THR A 575 35.40 16.11 -26.99
C THR A 575 35.90 14.96 -27.87
N THR A 576 37.21 14.73 -27.88
CA THR A 576 37.83 13.60 -28.62
C THR A 576 37.30 12.28 -28.08
N LEU A 577 37.32 12.07 -26.78
CA LEU A 577 36.81 10.85 -26.14
C LEU A 577 35.32 10.60 -26.49
N ILE A 578 34.45 11.63 -26.42
CA ILE A 578 33.06 11.47 -26.82
C ILE A 578 32.90 11.05 -28.29
N ASN A 579 33.76 11.55 -29.20
CA ASN A 579 33.72 11.18 -30.61
C ASN A 579 34.21 9.75 -30.82
N GLU A 580 35.24 9.30 -30.09
CA GLU A 580 35.74 7.93 -30.11
C GLU A 580 34.65 6.96 -29.59
N LEU A 581 34.00 7.27 -28.49
CA LEU A 581 32.88 6.49 -27.97
C LEU A 581 31.70 6.38 -28.95
N LYS A 582 31.41 7.47 -29.70
CA LYS A 582 30.38 7.42 -30.75
C LYS A 582 30.76 6.52 -31.91
N LEU A 583 32.04 6.56 -32.34
CA LEU A 583 32.53 5.70 -33.41
C LEU A 583 32.43 4.24 -32.98
N LYS A 584 32.94 3.92 -31.80
CA LYS A 584 32.88 2.59 -31.23
C LYS A 584 31.46 2.06 -31.15
N LEU A 585 30.50 2.84 -30.61
CA LEU A 585 29.09 2.45 -30.57
C LEU A 585 28.57 2.10 -31.97
N LYS A 586 28.93 2.88 -32.99
CA LYS A 586 28.50 2.63 -34.37
C LYS A 586 29.07 1.31 -34.93
N GLU A 587 30.32 1.02 -34.61
CA GLU A 587 31.00 -0.23 -35.02
C GLU A 587 30.41 -1.44 -34.30
N ASP A 588 30.21 -1.35 -32.99
CA ASP A 588 29.63 -2.41 -32.16
C ASP A 588 28.18 -2.73 -32.59
N LEU A 589 27.35 -1.71 -32.84
CA LEU A 589 25.98 -1.90 -33.34
C LEU A 589 25.99 -2.56 -34.73
N LYS A 590 26.91 -2.18 -35.63
CA LYS A 590 27.02 -2.80 -36.96
C LYS A 590 27.44 -4.29 -36.85
N ALA A 591 28.39 -4.57 -35.98
CA ALA A 591 28.85 -5.97 -35.74
C ALA A 591 27.69 -6.82 -35.16
N LEU A 592 26.89 -6.25 -34.24
CA LEU A 592 25.72 -6.90 -33.67
C LEU A 592 24.64 -7.16 -34.74
N GLU A 593 24.38 -6.22 -35.63
CA GLU A 593 23.45 -6.41 -36.77
C GLU A 593 23.91 -7.53 -37.72
N GLU A 594 25.19 -7.62 -38.02
CA GLU A 594 25.79 -8.68 -38.86
C GLU A 594 25.65 -10.04 -38.16
N ALA A 595 25.97 -10.11 -36.86
CA ALA A 595 25.80 -11.33 -36.05
C ALA A 595 24.34 -11.80 -36.02
N HIS A 596 23.38 -10.88 -35.79
CA HIS A 596 21.95 -11.19 -35.80
C HIS A 596 21.48 -11.74 -37.14
N LYS A 597 21.96 -11.21 -38.27
CA LYS A 597 21.65 -11.74 -39.60
C LYS A 597 22.16 -13.18 -39.75
N ILE A 598 23.43 -13.44 -39.35
CA ILE A 598 24.01 -14.75 -39.40
C ILE A 598 23.23 -15.75 -38.53
N ASN A 599 22.97 -15.40 -37.29
CA ASN A 599 22.18 -16.22 -36.36
C ASN A 599 20.78 -16.56 -36.92
N SER A 600 20.11 -15.58 -37.50
CA SER A 600 18.79 -15.79 -38.11
C SER A 600 18.84 -16.78 -39.31
N ILE A 601 19.89 -16.72 -40.11
CA ILE A 601 20.12 -17.67 -41.21
C ILE A 601 20.42 -19.07 -40.64
N CYS A 602 21.28 -19.16 -39.62
CA CYS A 602 21.62 -20.42 -38.96
C CYS A 602 20.39 -21.07 -38.35
N ILE A 603 19.58 -20.31 -37.57
CA ILE A 603 18.30 -20.79 -36.98
C ILE A 603 17.38 -21.34 -38.08
N THR A 604 17.25 -20.61 -39.18
CA THR A 604 16.38 -21.02 -40.30
C THR A 604 16.85 -22.36 -40.90
N GLN A 605 18.19 -22.53 -41.08
CA GLN A 605 18.75 -23.76 -41.61
C GLN A 605 18.66 -24.91 -40.63
N GLU A 606 18.97 -24.69 -39.36
CA GLU A 606 18.86 -25.72 -38.31
C GLU A 606 17.45 -26.27 -38.19
N VAL A 607 16.45 -25.36 -38.11
CA VAL A 607 15.04 -25.78 -38.05
C VAL A 607 14.68 -26.56 -39.30
N LYS A 608 15.10 -26.10 -40.47
CA LYS A 608 14.85 -26.84 -41.72
C LYS A 608 15.43 -28.23 -41.69
N ASP A 609 16.73 -28.37 -41.36
CA ASP A 609 17.45 -29.64 -41.39
C ASP A 609 16.87 -30.67 -40.38
N ALA A 610 16.52 -30.16 -39.17
CA ALA A 610 15.88 -30.98 -38.15
C ALA A 610 14.52 -31.55 -38.61
N TYR A 611 13.70 -30.71 -39.23
CA TYR A 611 12.38 -31.12 -39.69
C TYR A 611 12.42 -31.91 -40.99
N ASP A 612 13.37 -31.61 -41.92
CA ASP A 612 13.56 -32.40 -43.13
C ASP A 612 14.01 -33.82 -42.80
N LYS A 613 14.80 -34.02 -41.76
CA LYS A 613 15.22 -35.35 -41.28
C LYS A 613 13.99 -36.15 -40.82
N VAL A 614 13.15 -35.62 -39.95
CA VAL A 614 11.96 -36.33 -39.46
C VAL A 614 10.97 -36.60 -40.58
N TYR A 615 10.85 -35.67 -41.54
CA TYR A 615 10.02 -35.87 -42.72
C TYR A 615 10.52 -37.04 -43.59
N ASN A 616 11.83 -37.10 -43.82
CA ASN A 616 12.42 -38.17 -44.62
C ASN A 616 12.30 -39.54 -43.95
N ASP A 617 12.51 -39.62 -42.63
CA ASP A 617 12.33 -40.88 -41.87
C ASP A 617 10.88 -41.39 -41.94
N GLU A 618 9.88 -40.52 -41.85
CA GLU A 618 8.48 -40.87 -41.99
C GLU A 618 8.13 -41.29 -43.43
N MET A 619 8.74 -40.62 -44.44
CA MET A 619 8.55 -41.00 -45.83
C MET A 619 9.17 -42.37 -46.15
N GLU A 620 10.32 -42.72 -45.59
CA GLU A 620 10.94 -44.03 -45.71
C GLU A 620 10.07 -45.11 -45.03
N SER A 621 9.56 -44.81 -43.85
CA SER A 621 8.61 -45.68 -43.13
C SER A 621 7.37 -45.95 -43.98
N PHE A 622 6.81 -44.89 -44.59
CA PHE A 622 5.65 -45.02 -45.48
C PHE A 622 5.95 -45.84 -46.73
N ASN A 623 7.11 -45.65 -47.37
CA ASN A 623 7.51 -46.39 -48.55
C ASN A 623 7.75 -47.87 -48.21
N SER A 624 8.35 -48.21 -47.08
CA SER A 624 8.53 -49.55 -46.59
C SER A 624 7.18 -50.26 -46.34
N PHE A 625 6.26 -49.52 -45.67
CA PHE A 625 4.89 -50.00 -45.45
C PHE A 625 4.15 -50.33 -46.77
N LYS A 626 4.31 -49.46 -47.81
CA LYS A 626 3.74 -49.62 -49.13
C LYS A 626 4.22 -50.89 -49.85
N GLN A 627 5.49 -51.25 -49.66
CA GLN A 627 6.08 -52.45 -50.30
C GLN A 627 5.62 -53.78 -49.68
N ILE A 628 5.30 -53.76 -48.38
CA ILE A 628 5.04 -54.97 -47.61
C ILE A 628 3.51 -55.26 -47.51
N ASN A 629 2.64 -54.22 -47.55
CA ASN A 629 1.23 -54.41 -47.24
C ASN A 629 0.34 -54.41 -48.51
N LYS A 630 -0.39 -55.50 -48.72
CA LYS A 630 -1.36 -55.64 -49.83
C LYS A 630 -2.79 -55.31 -49.46
N ASP A 631 -3.09 -55.02 -48.20
CA ASP A 631 -4.43 -54.68 -47.73
C ASP A 631 -4.75 -53.21 -48.10
N ARG A 632 -5.82 -53.06 -48.84
CA ARG A 632 -6.28 -51.74 -49.40
C ARG A 632 -6.82 -50.79 -48.31
N ASP A 633 -7.46 -51.32 -47.29
CA ASP A 633 -8.01 -50.48 -46.18
C ASP A 633 -6.91 -49.98 -45.22
N ALA A 634 -5.97 -50.87 -44.89
CA ALA A 634 -4.76 -50.47 -44.13
C ALA A 634 -3.92 -49.46 -44.90
N TYR A 635 -3.79 -49.57 -46.22
CA TYR A 635 -3.12 -48.61 -47.06
C TYR A 635 -3.81 -47.23 -47.06
N ASN A 636 -5.15 -47.19 -47.22
CA ASN A 636 -5.90 -45.93 -47.24
C ASN A 636 -5.82 -45.22 -45.88
N LYS A 637 -5.87 -45.95 -44.78
CA LYS A 637 -5.69 -45.42 -43.43
C LYS A 637 -4.32 -44.81 -43.29
N ARG A 638 -3.23 -45.51 -43.72
CA ARG A 638 -1.86 -45.01 -43.61
C ARG A 638 -1.62 -43.79 -44.51
N VAL A 639 -2.28 -43.67 -45.67
CA VAL A 639 -2.28 -42.45 -46.51
C VAL A 639 -2.93 -41.28 -45.81
N GLN A 640 -4.00 -41.50 -45.06
CA GLN A 640 -4.64 -40.42 -44.31
C GLN A 640 -3.73 -39.95 -43.15
N GLU A 641 -3.15 -40.87 -42.41
CA GLU A 641 -2.19 -40.59 -41.34
C GLU A 641 -0.99 -39.75 -41.88
N LEU A 642 -0.45 -40.13 -43.04
CA LEU A 642 0.62 -39.39 -43.67
C LEU A 642 0.20 -37.99 -44.11
N LYS A 643 -1.04 -37.81 -44.59
CA LYS A 643 -1.54 -36.47 -44.91
C LYS A 643 -1.64 -35.59 -43.67
N GLN A 644 -2.14 -36.13 -42.58
CA GLN A 644 -2.26 -35.42 -41.30
C GLN A 644 -0.87 -35.12 -40.70
N PHE A 645 0.04 -36.10 -40.75
CA PHE A 645 1.44 -35.88 -40.37
C PHE A 645 2.06 -34.71 -41.16
N LYS A 646 1.93 -34.69 -42.49
CA LYS A 646 2.47 -33.60 -43.32
C LYS A 646 1.95 -32.22 -42.96
N ALA A 647 0.66 -32.12 -42.65
CA ALA A 647 0.01 -30.85 -42.27
C ALA A 647 0.53 -30.35 -40.88
N ASN A 648 0.52 -31.26 -39.90
CA ASN A 648 1.01 -30.98 -38.56
C ASN A 648 2.49 -30.62 -38.56
N HIS A 649 3.32 -31.40 -39.26
CA HIS A 649 4.75 -31.20 -39.36
C HIS A 649 5.14 -29.87 -39.99
N LYS A 650 4.40 -29.41 -40.99
CA LYS A 650 4.57 -28.10 -41.58
C LYS A 650 4.24 -26.98 -40.55
N LEU A 651 3.14 -27.10 -39.83
CA LEU A 651 2.72 -26.10 -38.83
C LEU A 651 3.69 -26.04 -37.65
N GLU A 652 4.14 -27.20 -37.18
CA GLU A 652 5.12 -27.31 -36.09
C GLU A 652 6.45 -26.66 -36.50
N ARG A 653 6.93 -26.91 -37.73
CA ARG A 653 8.12 -26.27 -38.27
C ARG A 653 8.00 -24.75 -38.30
N GLU A 654 6.86 -24.22 -38.81
CA GLU A 654 6.62 -22.77 -38.87
C GLU A 654 6.55 -22.16 -37.46
N ASN A 655 5.93 -22.83 -36.51
CA ASN A 655 5.84 -22.37 -35.12
C ASN A 655 7.21 -22.36 -34.43
N GLU A 656 8.01 -23.42 -34.60
CA GLU A 656 9.35 -23.47 -34.00
C GLU A 656 10.29 -22.45 -34.61
N LEU A 657 10.23 -22.26 -35.93
CA LEU A 657 11.01 -21.22 -36.61
C LEU A 657 10.66 -19.81 -36.09
N ASN A 658 9.36 -19.47 -36.02
CA ASN A 658 8.91 -18.18 -35.51
C ASN A 658 9.29 -17.97 -34.04
N LYS A 659 9.20 -19.02 -33.21
CA LYS A 659 9.59 -18.96 -31.79
C LYS A 659 11.08 -18.63 -31.65
N ARG A 660 11.96 -19.30 -32.40
CA ARG A 660 13.41 -19.07 -32.32
C ARG A 660 13.82 -17.73 -32.90
N LEU A 661 13.24 -17.33 -34.03
CA LEU A 661 13.52 -16.01 -34.63
C LEU A 661 13.06 -14.86 -33.73
N ASN A 662 11.90 -15.00 -33.05
CA ASN A 662 11.46 -13.99 -32.09
C ASN A 662 12.38 -13.92 -30.86
N ALA A 663 12.87 -15.05 -30.37
CA ALA A 663 13.83 -15.08 -29.27
C ALA A 663 15.14 -14.37 -29.65
N GLU A 664 15.66 -14.62 -30.86
CA GLU A 664 16.86 -13.97 -31.37
C GLU A 664 16.66 -12.46 -31.58
N ALA A 665 15.50 -12.03 -32.04
CA ALA A 665 15.17 -10.61 -32.16
C ALA A 665 15.13 -9.90 -30.80
N ILE A 666 14.60 -10.54 -29.78
CA ILE A 666 14.60 -10.02 -28.39
C ILE A 666 16.02 -9.90 -27.84
N ASN A 667 16.87 -10.90 -28.09
CA ASN A 667 18.27 -10.87 -27.69
C ASN A 667 19.03 -9.71 -28.37
N PHE A 668 18.84 -9.56 -29.67
CA PHE A 668 19.42 -8.43 -30.43
C PHE A 668 18.99 -7.07 -29.86
N GLU A 669 17.71 -6.88 -29.62
CA GLU A 669 17.20 -5.63 -29.06
C GLU A 669 17.76 -5.36 -27.65
N THR A 670 17.87 -6.38 -26.84
CA THR A 670 18.44 -6.30 -25.49
C THR A 670 19.90 -5.87 -25.51
N GLU A 671 20.72 -6.50 -26.35
CA GLU A 671 22.14 -6.19 -26.49
C GLU A 671 22.35 -4.80 -27.09
N ALA A 672 21.55 -4.41 -28.12
CA ALA A 672 21.61 -3.09 -28.71
C ALA A 672 21.26 -1.97 -27.70
N ASN A 673 20.27 -2.22 -26.84
CA ASN A 673 19.90 -1.28 -25.77
C ASN A 673 20.97 -1.20 -24.67
N ALA A 674 21.63 -2.29 -24.36
CA ALA A 674 22.77 -2.32 -23.43
C ALA A 674 23.95 -1.50 -23.96
N LEU A 675 24.32 -1.63 -25.24
CA LEU A 675 25.38 -0.84 -25.88
C LEU A 675 25.06 0.67 -25.85
N LYS A 676 23.82 1.06 -26.22
CA LYS A 676 23.36 2.46 -26.14
C LYS A 676 23.37 2.99 -24.70
N GLY A 677 22.96 2.19 -23.74
CA GLY A 677 22.98 2.52 -22.31
C GLY A 677 24.39 2.77 -21.79
N ASN A 678 25.34 1.90 -22.14
CA ASN A 678 26.75 2.04 -21.78
C ASN A 678 27.34 3.32 -22.37
N PHE A 679 27.10 3.60 -23.64
CA PHE A 679 27.57 4.84 -24.29
C PHE A 679 27.00 6.08 -23.55
N LYS A 680 25.71 6.09 -23.23
CA LYS A 680 25.08 7.21 -22.50
C LYS A 680 25.78 7.45 -21.17
N ARG A 681 26.03 6.39 -20.40
CA ARG A 681 26.70 6.45 -19.09
C ARG A 681 28.13 6.96 -19.20
N GLU A 682 28.94 6.44 -20.14
CA GLU A 682 30.32 6.85 -20.33
C GLU A 682 30.43 8.31 -20.80
N LYS A 683 29.53 8.74 -21.69
CA LYS A 683 29.43 10.14 -22.12
C LYS A 683 29.05 11.08 -20.96
N GLU A 684 28.09 10.70 -20.13
CA GLU A 684 27.69 11.48 -18.96
C GLU A 684 28.82 11.56 -17.94
N ASN A 685 29.56 10.49 -17.72
CA ASN A 685 30.73 10.47 -16.85
C ASN A 685 31.82 11.43 -17.35
N ALA A 686 32.15 11.38 -18.64
CA ALA A 686 33.15 12.28 -19.23
C ALA A 686 32.75 13.77 -19.12
N ILE A 687 31.46 14.07 -19.31
CA ILE A 687 30.97 15.44 -19.12
C ILE A 687 31.01 15.87 -17.66
N ASN A 688 30.67 14.99 -16.73
CA ASN A 688 30.70 15.29 -15.29
C ASN A 688 32.14 15.49 -14.79
N GLU A 689 33.08 14.70 -15.26
CA GLU A 689 34.51 14.90 -14.97
C GLU A 689 35.00 16.27 -15.47
N LEU A 690 34.61 16.69 -16.69
CA LEU A 690 34.94 17.99 -17.21
C LEU A 690 34.32 19.12 -16.38
N LYS A 691 33.07 18.98 -15.97
CA LYS A 691 32.39 19.94 -15.10
C LYS A 691 33.09 20.04 -13.73
N LYS A 692 33.45 18.91 -13.15
CA LYS A 692 34.19 18.86 -11.89
C LYS A 692 35.53 19.59 -12.02
N PHE A 693 36.32 19.26 -13.05
CA PHE A 693 37.61 19.89 -13.31
C PHE A 693 37.49 21.43 -13.46
N LYS A 694 36.52 21.91 -14.25
CA LYS A 694 36.27 23.33 -14.40
C LYS A 694 35.89 24.00 -13.08
N ASN A 695 35.06 23.35 -12.25
CA ASN A 695 34.67 23.86 -10.96
C ASN A 695 35.87 23.89 -9.98
N ASP A 696 36.74 22.89 -10.04
CA ASP A 696 37.96 22.82 -9.21
C ASP A 696 38.92 23.99 -9.58
N CYS A 697 39.15 24.23 -10.88
CA CYS A 697 39.92 25.37 -11.34
C CYS A 697 39.32 26.72 -10.94
N TYR A 698 37.97 26.84 -10.97
CA TYR A 698 37.28 28.03 -10.51
C TYR A 698 37.44 28.22 -8.98
N ASN A 699 37.28 27.15 -8.22
CA ASN A 699 37.38 27.17 -6.76
C ASN A 699 38.83 27.48 -6.28
N GLU A 700 39.85 27.02 -7.04
CA GLU A 700 41.25 27.38 -6.80
C GLU A 700 41.49 28.87 -6.98
N ALA A 701 40.86 29.49 -7.98
CA ALA A 701 40.99 30.93 -8.23
C ALA A 701 40.17 31.80 -7.26
N TYR A 702 39.03 31.31 -6.78
CA TYR A 702 38.09 32.02 -5.93
C TYR A 702 37.76 31.26 -4.65
N PRO A 703 38.73 30.94 -3.78
CA PRO A 703 38.49 30.11 -2.61
C PRO A 703 37.52 30.75 -1.61
N ILE A 704 37.50 32.07 -1.49
CA ILE A 704 36.52 32.78 -0.66
C ILE A 704 35.10 32.55 -1.19
N LYS A 705 34.86 32.65 -2.50
CA LYS A 705 33.55 32.41 -3.09
C LYS A 705 33.13 30.95 -3.01
N LYS A 706 34.08 30.04 -3.10
CA LYS A 706 33.85 28.62 -2.85
C LYS A 706 33.39 28.40 -1.41
N LEU A 707 34.15 28.94 -0.46
CA LEU A 707 33.84 28.84 0.97
C LEU A 707 32.48 29.45 1.32
N GLU A 708 32.18 30.66 0.80
CA GLU A 708 30.84 31.28 0.95
C GLU A 708 29.71 30.44 0.40
N LYS A 709 29.92 29.77 -0.75
CA LYS A 709 28.94 28.93 -1.35
C LYS A 709 28.73 27.63 -0.55
N GLU A 710 29.79 27.01 -0.07
CA GLU A 710 29.76 25.86 0.80
C GLU A 710 29.05 26.16 2.11
N TYR A 711 29.42 27.27 2.77
CA TYR A 711 28.78 27.77 3.98
C TYR A 711 27.25 27.97 3.75
N LYS A 712 26.87 28.72 2.70
CA LYS A 712 25.45 28.93 2.35
C LYS A 712 24.69 27.63 2.12
N ASN A 713 25.30 26.68 1.42
CA ASN A 713 24.66 25.39 1.15
C ASN A 713 24.51 24.58 2.44
N THR A 714 25.53 24.58 3.30
CA THR A 714 25.48 23.86 4.58
C THR A 714 24.43 24.47 5.51
N VAL A 715 24.41 25.81 5.64
CA VAL A 715 23.38 26.51 6.42
C VAL A 715 21.98 26.28 5.86
N LEU A 716 21.82 26.25 4.53
CA LEU A 716 20.53 26.01 3.90
C LEU A 716 20.05 24.57 4.15
N ALA A 717 20.96 23.60 4.04
CA ALA A 717 20.65 22.19 4.34
C ALA A 717 20.25 22.03 5.82
N LEU A 718 21.06 22.59 6.73
CA LEU A 718 20.74 22.53 8.16
C LEU A 718 19.43 23.26 8.53
N ARG A 719 19.13 24.40 7.90
CA ARG A 719 17.82 25.07 8.08
C ARG A 719 16.65 24.23 7.63
N LYS A 720 16.82 23.47 6.55
CA LYS A 720 15.82 22.55 6.06
C LYS A 720 15.58 21.41 7.05
N GLU A 721 16.66 20.78 7.53
CA GLU A 721 16.59 19.72 8.55
C GLU A 721 15.97 20.24 9.85
N TYR A 722 16.36 21.42 10.31
CA TYR A 722 15.78 22.07 11.48
C TYR A 722 14.27 22.30 11.32
N GLY A 723 13.84 22.83 10.16
CA GLY A 723 12.43 23.04 9.88
C GLY A 723 11.63 21.73 9.87
N GLU A 724 12.18 20.65 9.27
CA GLU A 724 11.57 19.32 9.27
C GLU A 724 11.50 18.74 10.69
N ALA A 725 12.59 18.82 11.47
CA ALA A 725 12.62 18.32 12.84
C ALA A 725 11.63 19.06 13.76
N LEU A 726 11.57 20.38 13.65
CA LEU A 726 10.63 21.20 14.43
C LEU A 726 9.18 20.88 14.09
N MET A 727 8.89 20.67 12.81
CA MET A 727 7.57 20.30 12.35
C MET A 727 7.17 18.91 12.87
N HIS A 728 8.07 17.92 12.80
CA HIS A 728 7.81 16.57 13.34
C HIS A 728 7.56 16.59 14.85
N ALA A 729 8.34 17.37 15.61
CA ALA A 729 8.11 17.54 17.03
C ALA A 729 6.69 18.07 17.35
N LYS A 730 6.21 18.99 16.53
CA LYS A 730 4.87 19.61 16.70
C LYS A 730 3.74 18.68 16.22
N ILE A 731 3.90 18.00 15.06
CA ILE A 731 2.86 17.11 14.50
C ILE A 731 2.57 15.95 15.45
N ILE A 732 3.59 15.28 15.95
CA ILE A 732 3.40 14.13 16.87
C ILE A 732 2.63 14.57 18.10
N PHE A 733 2.88 15.76 18.58
CA PHE A 733 2.16 16.32 19.70
C PHE A 733 0.67 16.50 19.41
N PHE A 734 0.32 17.08 18.27
CA PHE A 734 -1.08 17.31 17.89
C PHE A 734 -1.87 16.01 17.75
N PHE A 735 -1.30 14.99 17.15
CA PHE A 735 -1.94 13.67 17.06
C PHE A 735 -2.13 13.01 18.43
N LYS A 736 -1.20 13.22 19.36
CA LYS A 736 -1.27 12.64 20.72
C LYS A 736 -2.40 13.23 21.56
N THR A 737 -2.67 14.52 21.42
CA THR A 737 -3.70 15.20 22.22
C THR A 737 -5.08 15.19 21.57
N GLY A 738 -5.20 14.79 20.30
CA GLY A 738 -6.43 14.92 19.52
C GLY A 738 -6.80 16.38 19.18
N ASN A 739 -5.99 17.34 19.61
CA ASN A 739 -6.20 18.77 19.37
C ASN A 739 -5.30 19.24 18.23
N LEU A 740 -5.84 19.22 17.03
CA LEU A 740 -5.11 19.61 15.83
C LEU A 740 -5.26 21.12 15.63
N VAL A 741 -4.14 21.81 15.48
CA VAL A 741 -4.09 23.21 15.14
C VAL A 741 -3.33 23.38 13.85
N THR A 742 -4.00 23.90 12.85
CA THR A 742 -3.34 24.21 11.59
C THR A 742 -3.70 25.60 11.14
N LEU A 743 -2.74 26.19 10.49
CA LEU A 743 -2.87 27.50 9.88
C LEU A 743 -3.10 27.26 8.40
N CYS A 744 -4.29 27.61 7.94
CA CYS A 744 -4.57 27.70 6.52
C CYS A 744 -3.72 28.80 5.89
N ASN A 745 -3.63 28.82 4.56
CA ASN A 745 -2.95 29.86 3.78
C ASN A 745 -3.69 31.23 3.81
N ASP A 746 -4.14 31.63 4.97
CA ASP A 746 -4.74 32.93 5.15
C ASP A 746 -3.69 34.00 5.52
N GLU A 747 -4.06 35.26 5.42
CA GLU A 747 -3.16 36.39 5.69
C GLU A 747 -2.70 36.41 7.15
N ILE A 748 -3.53 35.95 8.08
CA ILE A 748 -3.23 35.88 9.52
C ILE A 748 -2.20 34.78 9.76
N SER A 749 -2.39 33.61 9.18
CA SER A 749 -1.47 32.50 9.28
C SER A 749 -0.10 32.83 8.68
N ASN A 750 -0.08 33.49 7.52
CA ASN A 750 1.16 33.90 6.87
C ASN A 750 1.93 34.93 7.69
N LYS A 751 1.26 35.89 8.35
CA LYS A 751 1.91 36.88 9.25
C LYS A 751 2.52 36.17 10.47
N MET A 752 1.83 35.17 11.05
CA MET A 752 2.34 34.41 12.19
C MET A 752 3.57 33.57 11.79
N VAL A 753 3.55 32.94 10.61
CA VAL A 753 4.68 32.18 10.06
C VAL A 753 5.91 33.05 9.88
N GLN A 754 5.70 34.23 9.32
CA GLN A 754 6.80 35.21 9.11
C GLN A 754 7.41 35.71 10.42
N SER A 755 6.58 35.88 11.46
CA SER A 755 7.05 36.34 12.77
C SER A 755 7.94 35.31 13.50
N LEU A 756 7.76 34.02 13.17
CA LEU A 756 8.56 32.91 13.72
C LEU A 756 9.85 32.64 12.94
N GLY A 757 10.10 33.35 11.83
CA GLY A 757 11.31 33.19 11.01
C GLY A 757 11.45 31.83 10.32
N ILE A 758 10.42 31.00 10.33
CA ILE A 758 10.42 29.63 9.80
C ILE A 758 9.95 29.67 8.36
N LYS A 759 10.84 29.34 7.43
CA LYS A 759 10.46 29.06 6.06
C LYS A 759 10.11 27.60 5.96
N VAL A 760 8.83 27.29 5.95
CA VAL A 760 8.36 25.93 5.74
C VAL A 760 8.45 25.60 4.25
N PHE A 761 9.31 24.67 3.93
CA PHE A 761 9.44 24.17 2.57
C PHE A 761 9.09 22.68 2.53
N SER A 762 8.27 22.33 1.56
CA SER A 762 8.11 21.01 0.99
C SER A 762 7.05 20.02 1.53
N LYS A 763 6.28 20.30 2.56
CA LYS A 763 5.17 19.41 2.91
C LYS A 763 3.84 20.15 2.86
N GLN A 764 2.91 19.64 2.05
CA GLN A 764 1.54 20.12 2.02
C GLN A 764 0.73 19.28 3.01
N TYR A 765 -0.01 19.94 3.88
CA TYR A 765 -0.97 19.32 4.76
C TYR A 765 -2.36 19.52 4.19
N LEU A 766 -3.17 18.47 4.23
CA LEU A 766 -4.59 18.58 3.98
C LEU A 766 -5.24 18.91 5.31
N VAL A 767 -5.88 20.07 5.36
CA VAL A 767 -6.68 20.50 6.49
C VAL A 767 -8.12 20.21 6.19
N GLU A 768 -8.79 19.55 7.11
CA GLU A 768 -10.21 19.27 7.03
C GLU A 768 -10.88 20.06 8.14
N ILE A 769 -11.66 21.08 7.74
CA ILE A 769 -12.40 21.95 8.66
C ILE A 769 -13.86 21.53 8.56
N PRO A 770 -14.44 20.93 9.60
CA PRO A 770 -15.86 20.64 9.61
C PRO A 770 -16.67 21.93 9.59
N HIS A 771 -17.81 21.95 8.90
CA HIS A 771 -18.63 23.15 8.78
C HIS A 771 -19.21 23.65 10.12
N ASP A 772 -19.28 22.79 11.13
CA ASP A 772 -19.64 23.15 12.50
C ASP A 772 -18.44 23.72 13.32
N ALA A 773 -17.25 23.76 12.73
CA ALA A 773 -16.10 24.45 13.31
C ALA A 773 -16.06 25.95 12.98
N TYR A 774 -16.86 26.42 12.02
CA TYR A 774 -17.00 27.83 11.74
C TYR A 774 -17.94 28.50 12.73
N GLN A 775 -17.50 29.59 13.32
CA GLN A 775 -18.30 30.39 14.28
C GLN A 775 -18.40 31.82 13.78
N ILE A 776 -19.59 32.38 13.79
CA ILE A 776 -19.82 33.78 13.48
C ILE A 776 -19.19 34.61 14.62
N ALA A 777 -18.39 35.60 14.27
CA ALA A 777 -17.63 36.40 15.23
C ALA A 777 -17.50 37.87 14.75
N GLU A 778 -17.19 38.79 15.64
CA GLU A 778 -16.93 40.18 15.26
C GLU A 778 -15.51 40.39 14.71
N ASP A 779 -14.56 39.51 15.09
CA ASP A 779 -13.13 39.60 14.76
C ASP A 779 -12.65 38.32 14.07
N GLY A 780 -12.91 38.18 12.80
CA GLY A 780 -12.55 37.02 12.04
C GLY A 780 -12.22 37.38 10.59
N PHE A 781 -12.20 36.35 9.73
CA PHE A 781 -12.11 36.59 8.29
C PHE A 781 -13.51 36.80 7.71
N LYS A 782 -13.58 37.62 6.67
CA LYS A 782 -14.84 37.95 6.00
C LYS A 782 -15.12 36.97 4.88
N VAL A 783 -16.37 36.53 4.80
CA VAL A 783 -16.88 35.67 3.75
C VAL A 783 -18.16 36.29 3.14
N GLN A 784 -18.34 36.11 1.86
CA GLN A 784 -19.52 36.58 1.14
C GLN A 784 -20.61 35.52 1.19
N VAL A 785 -21.78 35.84 1.67
CA VAL A 785 -22.96 34.97 1.67
C VAL A 785 -23.52 34.86 0.25
N LEU A 786 -23.60 33.65 -0.29
CA LEU A 786 -24.16 33.35 -1.60
C LEU A 786 -25.67 33.02 -1.50
N GLU A 787 -26.02 32.11 -0.60
CA GLU A 787 -27.41 31.71 -0.35
C GLU A 787 -27.52 31.07 1.05
N VAL A 788 -28.76 31.03 1.57
CA VAL A 788 -29.10 30.31 2.80
C VAL A 788 -29.85 29.02 2.42
N LEU A 789 -29.35 27.89 2.89
CA LEU A 789 -29.91 26.56 2.66
C LEU A 789 -30.68 26.10 3.90
N ASP A 790 -32.00 25.93 3.74
CA ASP A 790 -32.87 25.43 4.80
C ASP A 790 -33.10 23.93 4.66
N TYR A 791 -32.51 23.14 5.59
CA TYR A 791 -32.67 21.69 5.69
C TYR A 791 -33.72 21.29 6.75
N GLY A 792 -34.55 22.21 7.18
CA GLY A 792 -35.62 22.00 8.14
C GLY A 792 -35.14 22.09 9.59
N LYS A 793 -34.36 21.13 10.07
CA LYS A 793 -33.79 21.14 11.43
C LYS A 793 -32.60 22.06 11.59
N VAL A 794 -31.83 22.23 10.50
CA VAL A 794 -30.62 23.05 10.47
C VAL A 794 -30.59 23.92 9.23
N LYS A 795 -30.00 25.10 9.35
CA LYS A 795 -29.82 26.03 8.23
C LYS A 795 -28.35 26.34 8.07
N TYR A 796 -27.91 26.44 6.83
CA TYR A 796 -26.53 26.80 6.50
C TYR A 796 -26.48 27.98 5.55
N ALA A 797 -25.62 28.93 5.85
CA ALA A 797 -25.18 29.93 4.89
C ALA A 797 -24.08 29.33 4.01
N LYS A 798 -24.35 29.22 2.73
CA LYS A 798 -23.30 28.91 1.73
C LYS A 798 -22.55 30.19 1.44
N CYS A 799 -21.29 30.24 1.82
CA CYS A 799 -20.46 31.42 1.71
C CYS A 799 -19.29 31.19 0.76
N LEU A 800 -18.91 32.20 0.03
CA LEU A 800 -17.70 32.22 -0.76
C LEU A 800 -16.54 32.65 0.14
N TYR A 801 -15.61 31.74 0.39
CA TYR A 801 -14.32 32.04 1.00
C TYR A 801 -13.30 32.25 -0.11
N LYS A 802 -12.59 33.36 -0.05
CA LYS A 802 -11.56 33.72 -1.03
C LYS A 802 -10.33 34.25 -0.31
N ASP A 803 -9.21 33.58 -0.54
CA ASP A 803 -7.87 33.98 -0.15
C ASP A 803 -7.03 34.18 -1.43
N HIS A 804 -5.83 34.77 -1.29
CA HIS A 804 -4.94 35.07 -2.41
C HIS A 804 -4.60 33.87 -3.32
N HIS A 805 -4.75 32.66 -2.82
CA HIS A 805 -4.38 31.41 -3.51
C HIS A 805 -5.50 30.37 -3.61
N TYR A 806 -6.66 30.65 -3.00
CA TYR A 806 -7.69 29.63 -2.86
C TYR A 806 -9.09 30.28 -2.84
N GLU A 807 -10.01 29.71 -3.57
CA GLU A 807 -11.41 30.10 -3.61
C GLU A 807 -12.28 28.83 -3.42
N THR A 808 -13.13 28.82 -2.44
CA THR A 808 -14.03 27.69 -2.16
C THR A 808 -15.35 28.16 -1.54
N ASN A 809 -16.36 27.30 -1.62
CA ASN A 809 -17.60 27.49 -0.88
C ASN A 809 -17.46 26.82 0.49
N ILE A 810 -17.73 27.56 1.53
CA ILE A 810 -17.83 27.05 2.90
C ILE A 810 -19.28 27.13 3.37
N TYR A 811 -19.63 26.26 4.28
CA TYR A 811 -20.99 26.18 4.83
C TYR A 811 -20.94 26.49 6.32
N ILE A 812 -21.71 27.48 6.74
CA ILE A 812 -21.72 27.98 8.12
C ILE A 812 -23.10 27.78 8.67
N GLN A 813 -23.24 27.10 9.80
CA GLN A 813 -24.53 26.91 10.45
C GLN A 813 -25.04 28.24 10.96
N VAL A 814 -26.31 28.55 10.67
CA VAL A 814 -26.96 29.81 11.02
C VAL A 814 -28.34 29.52 11.60
N GLU A 815 -28.81 30.44 12.48
CA GLU A 815 -30.12 30.31 13.11
C GLU A 815 -31.21 30.95 12.26
N ASP A 816 -30.91 32.07 11.61
CA ASP A 816 -31.84 32.91 10.84
C ASP A 816 -31.58 32.83 9.33
N GLU A 817 -32.65 32.98 8.54
CA GLU A 817 -32.57 33.16 7.09
C GLU A 817 -32.13 34.57 6.65
N ASN A 818 -32.38 35.59 7.51
CA ASN A 818 -32.06 36.98 7.24
C ASN A 818 -30.70 37.33 7.79
N ILE A 819 -29.64 36.82 7.19
CA ILE A 819 -28.25 37.19 7.46
C ILE A 819 -27.75 38.17 6.38
N GLY A 820 -26.82 39.05 6.75
CA GLY A 820 -26.25 40.02 5.84
C GLY A 820 -25.54 39.38 4.64
N SER A 821 -25.15 40.14 3.63
CA SER A 821 -24.39 39.67 2.45
C SER A 821 -22.97 39.29 2.75
N GLU A 822 -22.45 39.64 3.92
CA GLU A 822 -21.13 39.29 4.44
C GLU A 822 -21.27 38.78 5.87
N LEU A 823 -20.47 37.76 6.21
CA LEU A 823 -20.30 37.28 7.57
C LEU A 823 -18.82 37.40 7.96
N CYS A 824 -18.57 37.68 9.23
CA CYS A 824 -17.26 37.57 9.84
C CYS A 824 -17.19 36.26 10.63
N VAL A 825 -16.15 35.42 10.37
CA VAL A 825 -16.10 34.04 10.82
C VAL A 825 -14.77 33.71 11.44
N LYS A 826 -14.78 32.89 12.47
CA LYS A 826 -13.60 32.28 13.09
C LYS A 826 -13.63 30.77 12.95
N TYR A 827 -12.47 30.10 13.07
CA TYR A 827 -12.36 28.66 13.21
C TYR A 827 -12.36 28.24 14.69
N ASP A 828 -13.13 27.22 15.02
CA ASP A 828 -12.88 26.43 16.23
C ASP A 828 -11.77 25.41 15.94
N ILE A 829 -10.57 25.76 16.33
CA ILE A 829 -9.35 25.00 16.01
C ILE A 829 -9.37 23.62 16.68
N SER A 830 -10.09 23.42 17.77
CA SER A 830 -10.21 22.13 18.44
C SER A 830 -10.92 21.05 17.58
N ARG A 831 -11.63 21.49 16.53
CA ARG A 831 -12.43 20.63 15.63
C ARG A 831 -11.78 20.41 14.26
N ILE A 832 -10.63 21.01 14.01
CA ILE A 832 -9.94 20.89 12.73
C ILE A 832 -9.12 19.60 12.69
N HIS A 833 -9.19 18.86 11.58
CA HIS A 833 -8.36 17.68 11.32
C HIS A 833 -7.27 18.00 10.28
N ILE A 834 -6.08 17.44 10.50
CA ILE A 834 -4.95 17.62 9.60
C ILE A 834 -4.39 16.27 9.21
N THR A 835 -4.28 16.06 7.92
CA THR A 835 -3.59 14.92 7.36
C THR A 835 -2.42 15.38 6.52
N GLU A 836 -1.27 14.72 6.68
CA GLU A 836 -0.13 14.93 5.79
C GLU A 836 -0.51 14.39 4.41
N LYS A 837 -0.52 15.24 3.39
CA LYS A 837 -0.71 14.81 2.02
C LYS A 837 0.51 13.98 1.64
N ALA A 838 0.33 12.67 1.50
CA ALA A 838 1.36 11.81 0.96
C ALA A 838 1.81 12.41 -0.38
N MET A 839 3.09 12.79 -0.47
CA MET A 839 3.62 13.19 -1.76
C MET A 839 3.50 12.00 -2.68
N ASP A 840 2.70 12.10 -3.74
CA ASP A 840 2.83 11.26 -4.91
C ASP A 840 4.25 11.48 -5.44
N ILE A 841 5.15 10.64 -4.98
CA ILE A 841 6.48 10.55 -5.56
C ILE A 841 6.27 9.88 -6.92
N LYS A 842 6.04 10.70 -7.93
CA LYS A 842 6.28 10.26 -9.30
C LYS A 842 7.79 10.01 -9.37
N ILE A 843 8.15 8.75 -9.23
CA ILE A 843 9.48 8.27 -9.57
C ILE A 843 9.57 8.35 -11.10
N TYR A 844 10.24 9.38 -11.61
CA TYR A 844 10.68 9.44 -12.99
C TYR A 844 11.93 8.56 -13.18
#